data_053977de92edbab39196ad6a15896287
#
_entry.id   053977de92edbab39196ad6a15896287
#
_cell.length_a   1.000
_cell.length_b   1.000
_cell.length_c   1.000
_cell.angle_alpha   90.00
_cell.angle_beta   90.00
_cell.angle_gamma   90.00
#
_symmetry.space_group_name_H-M   'P 1'
#
loop_
_entity.id
_entity.type
_entity.pdbx_description
1 polymer ?
#
loop_
_entity_poly.entity_id
_entity_poly.type
_entity_poly.pdbx_seq_one_letter_code
_entity_poly.pdbx_strand_id
1 'polypeptide(L)'
;MSPPDQGLGSVYGRAKVPPRAAQVKPGDSRLAARLARECEGEVLFDAFSRGRYSTDASIYQIEPIGVLVPKRASDIEAAIAIAREEGVPVLPRGGGSSQCGQTVGRALVVDTSKHLRNVLSLDTGNRRVWVEPGLTLDGLNKRLRGTGLFFPCDVSTGSRATLGGMAANNSCGSRSIRYGNMVHSTRAIECVLADGTKHVFGEVPEDLAGVGGPQRYRELVGTVRGIAAAVRDELASERWPKLLRRVGGYNIDMIRPHEVYGLGRNEPGHNMAKLLVGSEGTLGFFTRLELDLQPLPPAKALGVCHFPTFYKAMDAVRHIVKLDPAAVELVDRTMIDLARDIPIFRPTVDRFVRGRPDAELLVEFAGEDASVQNRKLDQLIELMGDLGFPNSVVEAREPSFQSAIWEVRKQGLNIMMSMKGEGKPVSFIEDCAVPLEDLAEYTDRLTKVFHKYGTEGTWYAHASVGTLHVRPILNLKEADGAKKMRAIAEEAFAMVREYKGSHSGEHGDGLVRSEFHEPMFGRAIVAAFENVKDSFDPTGMFNPGKIVRPPKMDDRSLFRYAPGYEVEPPAAALDWSAWGGFGGAVEMCNNNGECRKSDAEVMCPSYRATGDEAHLTRGRANTLRLAISGQLGADALTSDAMWHTMDLCVGCKGCKRECPTGVDMARMKIEFRHAWNRRHGLTLKQRLIAYLPRYARAASALAPLLNARNRIAGLARAAEDLLGFSARRSLPTWRRDRFQASEAERASEGAGTRGKGREVVLFADTFTTYFEPDNARAALAVLTRAGYDVVAASADRARPLCCGRTFLAEGLVDEAKAEARRMIAALLPHARRGVPIIGLEPSCLFTLKDEFLALGLGADADALAGHAVLFSEFIAAEAGAGRLARLKLQALPQKAALVHGHCHQKAFAAAAATPAALRLIPGLDVTAIESSCCGMAGAFGYEAAHHDISMKMAEASLLPAVRAAGPDTLIVADGTSCRHQIHDGAAREAVHVARVLAQALA
;
A
#
# COMPACT_ATOMS: atom_id res chain seq x y z
N MET A 1 -13.55 3.12 59.53
CA MET A 1 -14.71 2.29 59.32
C MET A 1 -15.29 2.66 57.95
N SER A 2 -15.01 1.85 56.97
CA SER A 2 -15.55 1.99 55.61
C SER A 2 -16.99 1.50 55.60
N PRO A 3 -17.92 2.10 54.85
CA PRO A 3 -19.26 1.59 54.71
C PRO A 3 -19.27 0.30 53.88
N PRO A 4 -20.23 -0.59 54.10
CA PRO A 4 -20.27 -1.88 53.47
C PRO A 4 -20.64 -1.78 51.95
N ASP A 5 -19.95 -2.59 51.19
CA ASP A 5 -20.11 -2.87 49.77
C ASP A 5 -21.52 -3.45 49.52
N GLN A 6 -22.48 -2.62 49.10
CA GLN A 6 -23.79 -3.07 48.68
C GLN A 6 -23.92 -2.99 47.13
N GLY A 7 -23.56 -4.08 46.46
CA GLY A 7 -24.43 -4.73 45.52
C GLY A 7 -24.70 -4.08 44.17
N LEU A 8 -23.69 -3.98 43.26
CA LEU A 8 -23.93 -4.03 41.81
C LEU A 8 -23.98 -5.48 41.26
N GLY A 9 -23.72 -6.47 42.12
CA GLY A 9 -23.62 -7.89 41.74
C GLY A 9 -24.92 -8.70 41.62
N SER A 10 -26.07 -8.13 41.92
CA SER A 10 -27.31 -8.91 41.99
C SER A 10 -28.37 -8.63 40.94
N VAL A 11 -28.18 -7.62 40.10
CA VAL A 11 -29.23 -7.25 39.08
C VAL A 11 -28.99 -7.89 37.71
N TYR A 12 -27.77 -8.33 37.42
CA TYR A 12 -27.47 -8.98 36.16
C TYR A 12 -26.79 -10.33 36.41
N GLY A 13 -27.58 -11.42 36.26
CA GLY A 13 -27.10 -12.79 36.43
C GLY A 13 -25.86 -13.08 35.61
N ARG A 14 -24.78 -13.56 36.25
CA ARG A 14 -23.55 -14.02 35.56
C ARG A 14 -23.88 -15.17 34.63
N ALA A 15 -23.97 -14.92 33.34
CA ALA A 15 -23.91 -15.95 32.31
C ALA A 15 -22.48 -16.51 32.25
N LYS A 16 -22.19 -17.56 32.99
CA LYS A 16 -21.01 -18.39 32.83
C LYS A 16 -21.24 -19.34 31.67
N VAL A 17 -20.93 -18.90 30.46
CA VAL A 17 -20.76 -19.82 29.34
C VAL A 17 -19.38 -19.60 28.80
N PRO A 18 -18.42 -20.55 28.97
CA PRO A 18 -17.19 -20.50 28.22
C PRO A 18 -17.53 -20.63 26.72
N PRO A 19 -16.88 -19.89 25.85
CA PRO A 19 -17.14 -19.98 24.41
C PRO A 19 -16.92 -21.42 23.94
N ARG A 20 -17.92 -22.02 23.32
CA ARG A 20 -17.83 -23.32 22.64
C ARG A 20 -16.81 -23.37 21.48
N ALA A 21 -16.11 -22.28 21.21
CA ALA A 21 -15.13 -22.10 20.14
C ALA A 21 -13.97 -23.13 20.11
N ALA A 22 -13.81 -23.96 21.13
CA ALA A 22 -12.77 -24.97 21.19
C ALA A 22 -13.03 -26.23 20.34
N GLN A 23 -14.21 -26.39 19.74
CA GLN A 23 -14.58 -27.65 19.07
C GLN A 23 -14.39 -27.64 17.55
N VAL A 24 -14.46 -26.48 16.88
CA VAL A 24 -14.29 -26.38 15.42
C VAL A 24 -12.84 -26.12 15.08
N LYS A 25 -12.25 -27.01 14.27
CA LYS A 25 -10.84 -26.92 13.88
C LYS A 25 -10.65 -25.96 12.69
N PRO A 26 -9.49 -25.30 12.57
CA PRO A 26 -9.14 -24.60 11.36
C PRO A 26 -9.23 -25.49 10.13
N GLY A 27 -9.92 -25.01 9.07
CA GLY A 27 -10.13 -25.75 7.85
C GLY A 27 -11.26 -26.81 7.92
N ASP A 28 -12.20 -26.69 8.85
CA ASP A 28 -13.32 -27.63 8.97
C ASP A 28 -14.13 -27.73 7.69
N SER A 29 -14.12 -28.91 7.07
CA SER A 29 -14.74 -29.14 5.77
C SER A 29 -16.27 -29.14 5.80
N ARG A 30 -16.90 -29.49 6.92
CA ARG A 30 -18.35 -29.47 7.11
C ARG A 30 -18.87 -28.04 7.15
N LEU A 31 -18.21 -27.20 7.94
CA LEU A 31 -18.52 -25.77 7.99
C LEU A 31 -18.30 -25.10 6.63
N ALA A 32 -17.20 -25.40 5.96
CA ALA A 32 -16.90 -24.89 4.61
C ALA A 32 -18.00 -25.28 3.60
N ALA A 33 -18.41 -26.56 3.58
CA ALA A 33 -19.44 -27.04 2.67
C ALA A 33 -20.82 -26.41 2.96
N ARG A 34 -21.13 -26.15 4.23
CA ARG A 34 -22.36 -25.47 4.64
C ARG A 34 -22.36 -24.02 4.16
N LEU A 35 -21.30 -23.27 4.42
CA LEU A 35 -21.15 -21.90 3.94
C LEU A 35 -21.24 -21.80 2.41
N ALA A 36 -20.56 -22.71 1.70
CA ALA A 36 -20.60 -22.74 0.23
C ALA A 36 -22.00 -23.02 -0.36
N ARG A 37 -22.86 -23.72 0.37
CA ARG A 37 -24.25 -23.99 -0.03
C ARG A 37 -25.20 -22.83 0.29
N GLU A 38 -24.98 -22.14 1.41
CA GLU A 38 -25.93 -21.18 1.96
C GLU A 38 -25.53 -19.71 1.71
N CYS A 39 -24.28 -19.46 1.23
CA CYS A 39 -23.77 -18.13 0.85
C CYS A 39 -23.34 -18.13 -0.62
N GLU A 40 -23.49 -16.97 -1.29
CA GLU A 40 -22.94 -16.76 -2.65
C GLU A 40 -21.47 -16.27 -2.61
N GLY A 41 -20.98 -15.92 -1.44
CA GLY A 41 -19.64 -15.48 -1.18
C GLY A 41 -18.57 -16.54 -1.46
N GLU A 42 -17.31 -16.10 -1.47
CA GLU A 42 -16.17 -17.00 -1.64
C GLU A 42 -15.82 -17.64 -0.29
N VAL A 43 -15.72 -18.96 -0.24
CA VAL A 43 -15.41 -19.74 0.97
C VAL A 43 -13.98 -20.27 0.88
N LEU A 44 -13.10 -19.79 1.74
CA LEU A 44 -11.64 -20.02 1.66
C LEU A 44 -11.19 -20.73 2.95
N PHE A 45 -11.11 -22.07 2.91
CA PHE A 45 -10.80 -22.91 4.08
C PHE A 45 -9.51 -23.69 3.95
N ASP A 46 -8.81 -23.58 2.80
CA ASP A 46 -7.49 -24.17 2.62
C ASP A 46 -6.42 -23.50 3.50
N ALA A 47 -5.33 -24.21 3.79
CA ALA A 47 -4.28 -23.74 4.69
C ALA A 47 -3.58 -22.48 4.16
N PHE A 48 -3.42 -22.32 2.84
CA PHE A 48 -2.79 -21.16 2.23
C PHE A 48 -3.66 -19.91 2.40
N SER A 49 -4.95 -20.03 2.21
CA SER A 49 -5.92 -18.94 2.42
C SER A 49 -5.98 -18.54 3.88
N ARG A 50 -6.14 -19.49 4.82
CA ARG A 50 -6.14 -19.22 6.25
C ARG A 50 -4.84 -18.55 6.69
N GLY A 51 -3.69 -19.02 6.18
CA GLY A 51 -2.38 -18.42 6.45
C GLY A 51 -2.30 -16.95 6.04
N ARG A 52 -2.83 -16.58 4.87
CA ARG A 52 -2.88 -15.18 4.42
C ARG A 52 -3.72 -14.27 5.32
N TYR A 53 -4.77 -14.81 5.92
CA TYR A 53 -5.67 -14.09 6.82
C TYR A 53 -5.31 -14.22 8.30
N SER A 54 -4.25 -14.95 8.64
CA SER A 54 -3.80 -15.14 10.02
C SER A 54 -3.09 -13.92 10.61
N THR A 55 -2.71 -12.93 9.79
CA THR A 55 -1.98 -11.73 10.21
C THR A 55 -2.68 -10.45 9.77
N ASP A 56 -2.42 -9.36 10.49
CA ASP A 56 -2.65 -7.97 10.09
C ASP A 56 -1.34 -7.17 10.23
N ALA A 57 -1.39 -5.84 10.37
CA ALA A 57 -0.17 -5.04 10.53
C ALA A 57 0.38 -5.04 11.97
N SER A 58 -0.19 -5.83 12.87
CA SER A 58 0.29 -6.01 14.25
C SER A 58 1.40 -7.06 14.36
N ILE A 59 1.87 -7.27 15.58
CA ILE A 59 2.85 -8.30 15.91
C ILE A 59 2.26 -9.72 15.96
N TYR A 60 0.94 -9.86 15.86
CA TYR A 60 0.23 -11.13 16.10
C TYR A 60 0.02 -11.94 14.82
N GLN A 61 -0.07 -13.26 15.00
CA GLN A 61 -0.49 -14.22 14.01
C GLN A 61 -1.39 -15.27 14.67
N ILE A 62 -2.66 -15.31 14.26
CA ILE A 62 -3.64 -16.28 14.79
C ILE A 62 -4.37 -16.89 13.59
N GLU A 63 -4.23 -18.20 13.42
CA GLU A 63 -4.85 -18.90 12.29
C GLU A 63 -6.38 -18.91 12.44
N PRO A 64 -7.13 -18.41 11.44
CA PRO A 64 -8.59 -18.43 11.47
C PRO A 64 -9.14 -19.85 11.22
N ILE A 65 -10.40 -20.09 11.61
CA ILE A 65 -11.14 -21.32 11.30
C ILE A 65 -11.34 -21.44 9.77
N GLY A 66 -11.72 -20.34 9.17
CA GLY A 66 -11.91 -20.18 7.73
C GLY A 66 -12.19 -18.72 7.39
N VAL A 67 -12.35 -18.45 6.10
CA VAL A 67 -12.63 -17.10 5.60
C VAL A 67 -13.84 -17.15 4.66
N LEU A 68 -14.77 -16.22 4.85
CA LEU A 68 -15.85 -15.92 3.92
C LEU A 68 -15.63 -14.52 3.34
N VAL A 69 -15.70 -14.39 2.01
CA VAL A 69 -15.70 -13.10 1.31
C VAL A 69 -17.11 -12.89 0.77
N PRO A 70 -17.99 -12.18 1.47
CA PRO A 70 -19.39 -12.03 1.11
C PRO A 70 -19.55 -11.19 -0.17
N LYS A 71 -20.47 -11.58 -1.04
CA LYS A 71 -20.85 -10.80 -2.23
C LYS A 71 -21.92 -9.77 -1.93
N ARG A 72 -22.77 -10.04 -0.96
CA ARG A 72 -23.90 -9.20 -0.54
C ARG A 72 -24.13 -9.27 0.98
N ALA A 73 -24.92 -8.36 1.52
CA ALA A 73 -25.22 -8.31 2.95
C ALA A 73 -25.93 -9.58 3.45
N SER A 74 -26.74 -10.24 2.62
CA SER A 74 -27.39 -11.52 2.98
C SER A 74 -26.41 -12.66 3.27
N ASP A 75 -25.23 -12.66 2.62
CA ASP A 75 -24.19 -13.65 2.95
C ASP A 75 -23.66 -13.46 4.37
N ILE A 76 -23.61 -12.20 4.85
CA ILE A 76 -23.21 -11.88 6.23
C ILE A 76 -24.26 -12.41 7.21
N GLU A 77 -25.55 -12.17 6.93
CA GLU A 77 -26.66 -12.64 7.76
C GLU A 77 -26.67 -14.18 7.86
N ALA A 78 -26.51 -14.86 6.73
CA ALA A 78 -26.39 -16.32 6.66
C ALA A 78 -25.15 -16.83 7.44
N ALA A 79 -23.99 -16.20 7.26
CA ALA A 79 -22.77 -16.58 7.96
C ALA A 79 -22.90 -16.43 9.48
N ILE A 80 -23.56 -15.37 9.96
CA ILE A 80 -23.84 -15.17 11.40
C ILE A 80 -24.78 -16.25 11.92
N ALA A 81 -25.84 -16.58 11.17
CA ALA A 81 -26.77 -17.64 11.57
C ALA A 81 -26.06 -19.00 11.67
N ILE A 82 -25.28 -19.35 10.64
CA ILE A 82 -24.47 -20.59 10.63
C ILE A 82 -23.47 -20.61 11.80
N ALA A 83 -22.72 -19.52 11.99
CA ALA A 83 -21.74 -19.41 13.06
C ALA A 83 -22.36 -19.57 14.44
N ARG A 84 -23.53 -18.99 14.67
CA ARG A 84 -24.31 -19.15 15.92
C ARG A 84 -24.72 -20.60 16.17
N GLU A 85 -25.21 -21.29 15.14
CA GLU A 85 -25.62 -22.69 15.25
C GLU A 85 -24.45 -23.64 15.47
N GLU A 86 -23.33 -23.38 14.79
CA GLU A 86 -22.09 -24.20 14.90
C GLU A 86 -21.20 -23.79 16.11
N GLY A 87 -21.56 -22.73 16.83
CA GLY A 87 -20.77 -22.22 17.97
C GLY A 87 -19.42 -21.67 17.58
N VAL A 88 -19.30 -21.05 16.39
CA VAL A 88 -18.05 -20.52 15.83
C VAL A 88 -18.03 -19.01 16.02
N PRO A 89 -16.92 -18.42 16.54
CA PRO A 89 -16.77 -16.97 16.57
C PRO A 89 -16.71 -16.38 15.16
N VAL A 90 -17.19 -15.13 15.02
CA VAL A 90 -17.16 -14.34 13.80
C VAL A 90 -16.24 -13.13 13.98
N LEU A 91 -15.35 -12.92 13.04
CA LEU A 91 -14.41 -11.81 13.03
C LEU A 91 -14.64 -10.96 11.78
N PRO A 92 -15.25 -9.76 11.90
CA PRO A 92 -15.37 -8.80 10.81
C PRO A 92 -13.99 -8.29 10.37
N ARG A 93 -13.74 -8.25 9.06
CA ARG A 93 -12.47 -7.77 8.51
C ARG A 93 -12.70 -6.83 7.32
N GLY A 94 -11.96 -5.72 7.31
CA GLY A 94 -11.86 -4.79 6.19
C GLY A 94 -10.49 -4.89 5.53
N GLY A 95 -9.71 -3.80 5.52
CA GLY A 95 -8.39 -3.74 4.87
C GLY A 95 -7.30 -4.62 5.46
N GLY A 96 -7.48 -5.14 6.68
CA GLY A 96 -6.47 -5.92 7.39
C GLY A 96 -5.18 -5.14 7.65
N SER A 97 -5.28 -3.84 7.87
CA SER A 97 -4.16 -2.92 8.14
C SER A 97 -4.06 -2.49 9.61
N SER A 98 -4.82 -3.12 10.51
CA SER A 98 -4.80 -2.86 11.94
C SER A 98 -3.42 -3.14 12.54
N GLN A 99 -2.97 -2.26 13.44
CA GLN A 99 -1.68 -2.38 14.14
C GLN A 99 -1.78 -3.01 15.53
N CYS A 100 -3.01 -3.26 16.01
CA CYS A 100 -3.26 -3.72 17.37
C CYS A 100 -3.84 -5.15 17.44
N GLY A 101 -4.00 -5.85 16.30
CA GLY A 101 -4.49 -7.22 16.27
C GLY A 101 -6.02 -7.35 16.36
N GLN A 102 -6.79 -6.30 16.00
CA GLN A 102 -8.25 -6.37 15.96
C GLN A 102 -8.75 -7.40 14.94
N THR A 103 -8.01 -7.58 13.83
CA THR A 103 -8.47 -8.35 12.67
C THR A 103 -7.85 -9.74 12.56
N VAL A 104 -7.33 -10.27 13.66
CA VAL A 104 -6.80 -11.64 13.76
C VAL A 104 -7.45 -12.38 14.92
N GLY A 105 -7.77 -13.67 14.72
CA GLY A 105 -8.44 -14.48 15.73
C GLY A 105 -8.81 -15.86 15.22
N ARG A 106 -8.98 -16.83 16.14
CA ARG A 106 -9.50 -18.16 15.83
C ARG A 106 -11.01 -18.08 15.63
N ALA A 107 -11.45 -17.60 14.47
CA ALA A 107 -12.82 -17.29 14.12
C ALA A 107 -13.09 -17.56 12.65
N LEU A 108 -14.35 -17.53 12.23
CA LEU A 108 -14.73 -17.31 10.85
C LEU A 108 -14.47 -15.84 10.51
N VAL A 109 -13.45 -15.56 9.70
CA VAL A 109 -13.17 -14.22 9.22
C VAL A 109 -14.14 -13.89 8.09
N VAL A 110 -14.82 -12.75 8.18
CA VAL A 110 -15.73 -12.26 7.12
C VAL A 110 -15.17 -10.97 6.53
N ASP A 111 -14.58 -11.07 5.33
CA ASP A 111 -13.89 -9.97 4.64
C ASP A 111 -14.83 -9.22 3.70
N THR A 112 -15.26 -8.03 4.10
CA THR A 112 -16.16 -7.17 3.31
C THR A 112 -15.46 -6.39 2.20
N SER A 113 -14.13 -6.37 2.16
CA SER A 113 -13.35 -5.42 1.37
C SER A 113 -13.32 -5.67 -0.14
N LYS A 114 -13.76 -6.86 -0.61
CA LYS A 114 -13.73 -7.23 -2.05
C LYS A 114 -14.97 -6.78 -2.81
N HIS A 115 -16.16 -7.04 -2.30
CA HIS A 115 -17.41 -6.84 -3.02
C HIS A 115 -18.29 -5.74 -2.44
N LEU A 116 -18.32 -5.54 -1.12
CA LEU A 116 -19.21 -4.57 -0.46
C LEU A 116 -18.57 -3.17 -0.43
N ARG A 117 -18.49 -2.51 -1.60
CA ARG A 117 -17.74 -1.26 -1.81
C ARG A 117 -18.55 -0.16 -2.50
N ASN A 118 -19.87 -0.17 -2.38
CA ASN A 118 -20.71 0.79 -3.07
C ASN A 118 -21.03 2.01 -2.21
N VAL A 119 -21.25 3.15 -2.88
CA VAL A 119 -22.04 4.25 -2.37
C VAL A 119 -23.50 3.90 -2.67
N LEU A 120 -24.32 3.79 -1.63
CA LEU A 120 -25.72 3.37 -1.73
C LEU A 120 -26.64 4.55 -2.01
N SER A 121 -26.38 5.70 -1.36
CA SER A 121 -27.06 6.96 -1.64
C SER A 121 -26.16 8.14 -1.27
N LEU A 122 -26.31 9.27 -1.95
CA LEU A 122 -25.62 10.51 -1.68
C LEU A 122 -26.62 11.66 -1.67
N ASP A 123 -26.71 12.34 -0.52
CA ASP A 123 -27.50 13.55 -0.32
C ASP A 123 -26.55 14.74 -0.16
N THR A 124 -26.30 15.44 -1.25
CA THR A 124 -25.39 16.60 -1.26
C THR A 124 -25.98 17.81 -0.52
N GLY A 125 -27.30 17.93 -0.47
CA GLY A 125 -27.99 19.03 0.24
C GLY A 125 -27.81 18.92 1.75
N ASN A 126 -28.01 17.73 2.32
CA ASN A 126 -27.81 17.45 3.73
C ASN A 126 -26.37 17.00 4.04
N ARG A 127 -25.48 16.92 3.04
CA ARG A 127 -24.07 16.47 3.14
C ARG A 127 -23.96 15.09 3.80
N ARG A 128 -24.73 14.12 3.33
CA ARG A 128 -24.78 12.76 3.87
C ARG A 128 -24.55 11.72 2.80
N VAL A 129 -23.98 10.60 3.21
CA VAL A 129 -23.75 9.46 2.31
C VAL A 129 -23.97 8.16 3.05
N TRP A 130 -24.74 7.23 2.42
CA TRP A 130 -24.81 5.84 2.84
C TRP A 130 -23.83 5.01 2.03
N VAL A 131 -23.03 4.21 2.73
CA VAL A 131 -21.96 3.41 2.11
C VAL A 131 -21.96 1.98 2.63
N GLU A 132 -21.44 1.06 1.81
CA GLU A 132 -21.10 -0.29 2.26
C GLU A 132 -19.76 -0.29 3.04
N PRO A 133 -19.59 -1.23 4.00
CA PRO A 133 -18.45 -1.20 4.93
C PRO A 133 -17.08 -1.43 4.30
N GLY A 134 -17.01 -2.10 3.16
CA GLY A 134 -15.77 -2.42 2.44
C GLY A 134 -15.27 -1.29 1.53
N LEU A 135 -15.99 -0.18 1.36
CA LEU A 135 -15.52 0.97 0.59
C LEU A 135 -14.35 1.63 1.31
N THR A 136 -13.28 1.93 0.58
CA THR A 136 -12.12 2.65 1.15
C THR A 136 -12.37 4.16 1.21
N LEU A 137 -11.66 4.85 2.08
CA LEU A 137 -11.72 6.32 2.19
C LEU A 137 -11.42 7.02 0.86
N ASP A 138 -10.30 6.65 0.21
CA ASP A 138 -9.93 7.24 -1.09
C ASP A 138 -10.96 6.87 -2.17
N GLY A 139 -11.56 5.68 -2.08
CA GLY A 139 -12.64 5.24 -2.95
C GLY A 139 -13.90 6.10 -2.82
N LEU A 140 -14.27 6.50 -1.59
CA LEU A 140 -15.35 7.44 -1.34
C LEU A 140 -15.01 8.83 -1.88
N ASN A 141 -13.86 9.39 -1.46
CA ASN A 141 -13.47 10.74 -1.88
C ASN A 141 -13.29 10.86 -3.41
N LYS A 142 -12.88 9.79 -4.10
CA LYS A 142 -12.86 9.74 -5.56
C LYS A 142 -14.27 9.86 -6.17
N ARG A 143 -15.28 9.23 -5.55
CA ARG A 143 -16.70 9.30 -6.02
C ARG A 143 -17.36 10.63 -5.70
N LEU A 144 -16.86 11.35 -4.69
CA LEU A 144 -17.32 12.70 -4.33
C LEU A 144 -16.71 13.82 -5.18
N ARG A 145 -15.74 13.51 -6.07
CA ARG A 145 -15.13 14.51 -6.96
C ARG A 145 -16.20 15.24 -7.77
N GLY A 146 -16.10 16.58 -7.82
CA GLY A 146 -17.04 17.45 -8.52
C GLY A 146 -18.27 17.86 -7.71
N THR A 147 -18.50 17.29 -6.51
CA THR A 147 -19.60 17.72 -5.63
C THR A 147 -19.22 18.87 -4.69
N GLY A 148 -17.92 19.18 -4.57
CA GLY A 148 -17.42 20.14 -3.57
C GLY A 148 -17.38 19.58 -2.15
N LEU A 149 -17.68 18.30 -1.95
CA LEU A 149 -17.70 17.62 -0.65
C LEU A 149 -16.59 16.59 -0.53
N PHE A 150 -16.20 16.25 0.71
CA PHE A 150 -15.29 15.18 1.04
C PHE A 150 -15.61 14.56 2.40
N PHE A 151 -15.12 13.34 2.63
CA PHE A 151 -15.18 12.73 3.95
C PHE A 151 -13.91 13.08 4.75
N PRO A 152 -14.04 13.68 5.96
CA PRO A 152 -12.94 14.42 6.58
C PRO A 152 -11.97 13.59 7.44
N CYS A 153 -12.27 12.32 7.77
CA CYS A 153 -11.38 11.47 8.55
C CYS A 153 -10.20 10.99 7.69
N ASP A 154 -9.13 11.75 7.65
CA ASP A 154 -8.01 11.64 6.72
C ASP A 154 -6.89 10.70 7.18
N VAL A 155 -7.22 9.44 7.49
CA VAL A 155 -6.23 8.43 7.88
C VAL A 155 -5.14 8.25 6.81
N SER A 156 -3.89 8.06 7.23
CA SER A 156 -2.75 7.83 6.32
C SER A 156 -2.92 6.60 5.43
N THR A 157 -3.71 5.63 5.88
CA THR A 157 -4.04 4.39 5.17
C THR A 157 -5.26 4.49 4.26
N GLY A 158 -5.72 5.72 3.90
CA GLY A 158 -6.98 5.97 3.18
C GLY A 158 -7.16 5.18 1.89
N SER A 159 -6.07 4.84 1.20
CA SER A 159 -6.09 4.01 -0.02
C SER A 159 -6.57 2.57 0.21
N ARG A 160 -6.54 2.08 1.45
CA ARG A 160 -6.82 0.68 1.84
C ARG A 160 -7.68 0.50 3.08
N ALA A 161 -7.74 1.49 3.97
CA ALA A 161 -8.64 1.49 5.11
C ALA A 161 -10.09 1.56 4.63
N THR A 162 -10.90 0.59 5.05
CA THR A 162 -12.32 0.54 4.70
C THR A 162 -13.14 1.35 5.71
N LEU A 163 -14.22 1.98 5.27
CA LEU A 163 -15.06 2.83 6.12
C LEU A 163 -15.68 2.06 7.29
N GLY A 164 -16.04 0.78 7.08
CA GLY A 164 -16.48 -0.09 8.18
C GLY A 164 -15.36 -0.36 9.20
N GLY A 165 -14.13 -0.58 8.74
CA GLY A 165 -12.97 -0.75 9.63
C GLY A 165 -12.60 0.55 10.34
N MET A 166 -12.66 1.69 9.65
CA MET A 166 -12.44 3.00 10.26
C MET A 166 -13.47 3.31 11.36
N ALA A 167 -14.75 3.01 11.12
CA ALA A 167 -15.80 3.17 12.14
C ALA A 167 -15.57 2.20 13.31
N ALA A 168 -15.25 0.93 13.04
CA ALA A 168 -15.01 -0.06 14.09
C ALA A 168 -13.82 0.31 14.99
N ASN A 169 -12.81 1.01 14.47
CA ASN A 169 -11.65 1.51 15.24
C ASN A 169 -11.85 2.91 15.84
N ASN A 170 -12.88 3.66 15.45
CA ASN A 170 -13.01 5.09 15.73
C ASN A 170 -11.81 5.90 15.20
N SER A 171 -11.39 5.59 13.99
CA SER A 171 -10.20 6.18 13.35
C SER A 171 -10.30 7.68 13.16
N CYS A 172 -9.15 8.33 13.05
CA CYS A 172 -9.02 9.74 12.69
C CYS A 172 -7.68 9.99 11.98
N GLY A 173 -7.35 11.22 11.67
CA GLY A 173 -6.14 11.58 10.96
C GLY A 173 -5.61 12.96 11.35
N SER A 174 -4.73 13.51 10.52
CA SER A 174 -4.01 14.76 10.74
C SER A 174 -4.92 15.96 11.03
N ARG A 175 -6.12 15.97 10.43
CA ARG A 175 -7.06 17.08 10.53
C ARG A 175 -8.13 16.88 11.61
N SER A 176 -7.90 15.95 12.55
CA SER A 176 -8.86 15.70 13.63
C SER A 176 -9.06 16.89 14.57
N ILE A 177 -8.06 17.76 14.75
CA ILE A 177 -8.22 19.01 15.48
C ILE A 177 -9.38 19.86 14.95
N ARG A 178 -9.77 19.69 13.68
CA ARG A 178 -10.87 20.41 13.04
C ARG A 178 -12.13 19.57 12.86
N TYR A 179 -11.98 18.31 12.49
CA TYR A 179 -13.11 17.46 12.08
C TYR A 179 -13.44 16.37 13.09
N GLY A 180 -12.57 16.09 14.05
CA GLY A 180 -12.74 15.02 15.02
C GLY A 180 -12.42 13.63 14.48
N ASN A 181 -12.96 12.61 15.14
CA ASN A 181 -12.80 11.20 14.85
C ASN A 181 -14.01 10.64 14.08
N MET A 182 -13.97 9.38 13.70
CA MET A 182 -15.11 8.70 13.04
C MET A 182 -16.41 8.82 13.81
N VAL A 183 -16.38 8.77 15.15
CA VAL A 183 -17.57 8.90 16.00
C VAL A 183 -18.31 10.22 15.76
N HIS A 184 -17.61 11.31 15.44
CA HIS A 184 -18.19 12.62 15.17
C HIS A 184 -18.77 12.75 13.76
N SER A 185 -18.35 11.90 12.84
CA SER A 185 -18.78 11.90 11.43
C SER A 185 -19.69 10.72 11.08
N THR A 186 -19.98 9.82 12.04
CA THR A 186 -20.88 8.67 11.84
C THR A 186 -22.24 8.96 12.44
N ARG A 187 -23.27 8.95 11.60
CA ARG A 187 -24.64 9.30 11.96
C ARG A 187 -25.48 8.07 12.31
N ALA A 188 -25.38 7.05 11.48
CA ALA A 188 -26.09 5.78 11.70
C ALA A 188 -25.29 4.59 11.19
N ILE A 189 -25.54 3.42 11.76
CA ILE A 189 -24.93 2.15 11.36
C ILE A 189 -26.02 1.08 11.30
N GLU A 190 -26.20 0.44 10.15
CA GLU A 190 -26.96 -0.80 10.08
C GLU A 190 -26.09 -1.94 10.57
N CYS A 191 -26.54 -2.64 11.61
CA CYS A 191 -25.79 -3.68 12.29
C CYS A 191 -26.62 -4.95 12.44
N VAL A 192 -25.99 -6.11 12.25
CA VAL A 192 -26.53 -7.44 12.56
C VAL A 192 -25.93 -7.91 13.89
N LEU A 193 -26.81 -8.21 14.85
CA LEU A 193 -26.43 -8.67 16.20
C LEU A 193 -26.21 -10.20 16.25
N ALA A 194 -25.70 -10.69 17.37
CA ALA A 194 -25.39 -12.11 17.59
C ALA A 194 -26.62 -13.03 17.50
N ASP A 195 -27.79 -12.53 17.83
CA ASP A 195 -29.06 -13.27 17.72
C ASP A 195 -29.69 -13.21 16.31
N GLY A 196 -29.07 -12.49 15.36
CA GLY A 196 -29.56 -12.27 14.01
C GLY A 196 -30.45 -11.03 13.87
N THR A 197 -30.70 -10.27 14.92
CA THR A 197 -31.46 -9.02 14.84
C THR A 197 -30.69 -8.01 13.99
N LYS A 198 -31.35 -7.51 12.95
CA LYS A 198 -30.78 -6.47 12.07
C LYS A 198 -31.54 -5.18 12.29
N HIS A 199 -30.81 -4.09 12.57
CA HIS A 199 -31.40 -2.77 12.74
C HIS A 199 -30.42 -1.63 12.44
N VAL A 200 -30.96 -0.44 12.17
CA VAL A 200 -30.21 0.79 12.03
C VAL A 200 -30.05 1.46 13.41
N PHE A 201 -28.85 1.46 13.92
CA PHE A 201 -28.47 2.21 15.12
C PHE A 201 -28.18 3.65 14.77
N GLY A 202 -28.88 4.59 15.38
CA GLY A 202 -28.80 6.02 15.11
C GLY A 202 -29.34 6.84 16.27
N GLU A 203 -29.91 7.99 15.96
CA GLU A 203 -30.55 8.87 16.95
C GLU A 203 -31.73 8.20 17.63
N VAL A 204 -31.89 8.42 18.92
CA VAL A 204 -32.99 7.91 19.75
C VAL A 204 -33.54 9.02 20.64
N PRO A 205 -34.86 9.03 20.97
CA PRO A 205 -35.46 10.04 21.83
C PRO A 205 -34.90 9.96 23.27
N GLU A 206 -34.92 11.08 23.95
CA GLU A 206 -34.38 11.24 25.30
C GLU A 206 -35.18 10.40 26.32
N ASP A 207 -36.50 10.40 26.22
CA ASP A 207 -37.42 9.73 27.14
C ASP A 207 -37.59 8.22 26.84
N LEU A 208 -37.00 7.71 25.73
CA LEU A 208 -37.18 6.35 25.20
C LEU A 208 -38.59 6.00 24.74
N ALA A 209 -39.60 6.87 24.92
CA ALA A 209 -41.01 6.54 24.62
C ALA A 209 -41.24 6.32 23.11
N GLY A 210 -40.46 6.99 22.26
CA GLY A 210 -40.56 6.89 20.81
C GLY A 210 -39.56 5.94 20.16
N VAL A 211 -38.80 5.12 20.92
CA VAL A 211 -37.81 4.22 20.32
C VAL A 211 -38.52 3.14 19.50
N GLY A 212 -38.35 3.22 18.19
CA GLY A 212 -38.89 2.24 17.23
C GLY A 212 -37.99 1.02 17.05
N GLY A 213 -38.43 0.08 16.18
CA GLY A 213 -37.62 -1.06 15.79
C GLY A 213 -37.92 -2.35 16.57
N PRO A 214 -37.13 -3.41 16.38
CA PRO A 214 -37.30 -4.69 17.03
C PRO A 214 -37.28 -4.59 18.57
N GLN A 215 -37.97 -5.50 19.25
CA GLN A 215 -37.97 -5.52 20.72
C GLN A 215 -36.57 -5.59 21.29
N ARG A 216 -35.72 -6.44 20.73
CA ARG A 216 -34.32 -6.60 21.12
C ARG A 216 -33.53 -5.28 21.07
N TYR A 217 -33.73 -4.47 20.03
CA TYR A 217 -33.07 -3.15 19.91
C TYR A 217 -33.55 -2.21 21.01
N ARG A 218 -34.87 -2.14 21.27
CA ARG A 218 -35.41 -1.30 22.35
C ARG A 218 -34.87 -1.67 23.72
N GLU A 219 -34.76 -2.96 24.01
CA GLU A 219 -34.19 -3.48 25.25
C GLU A 219 -32.72 -3.08 25.38
N LEU A 220 -31.93 -3.21 24.31
CA LEU A 220 -30.51 -2.78 24.28
C LEU A 220 -30.35 -1.29 24.54
N VAL A 221 -31.17 -0.44 23.92
CA VAL A 221 -31.13 1.01 24.15
C VAL A 221 -31.35 1.33 25.63
N GLY A 222 -32.35 0.74 26.26
CA GLY A 222 -32.64 0.92 27.68
C GLY A 222 -31.49 0.42 28.57
N THR A 223 -30.98 -0.77 28.28
CA THR A 223 -29.88 -1.38 29.03
C THR A 223 -28.62 -0.53 28.99
N VAL A 224 -28.17 -0.11 27.81
CA VAL A 224 -26.93 0.66 27.62
C VAL A 224 -27.03 2.03 28.29
N ARG A 225 -28.21 2.68 28.21
CA ARG A 225 -28.43 3.95 28.90
C ARG A 225 -28.39 3.77 30.43
N GLY A 226 -28.92 2.68 30.93
CA GLY A 226 -28.83 2.29 32.34
C GLY A 226 -27.39 2.08 32.80
N ILE A 227 -26.59 1.36 31.99
CA ILE A 227 -25.16 1.12 32.28
C ILE A 227 -24.41 2.47 32.31
N ALA A 228 -24.59 3.33 31.29
CA ALA A 228 -23.95 4.63 31.23
C ALA A 228 -24.35 5.57 32.41
N ALA A 229 -25.59 5.46 32.87
CA ALA A 229 -26.05 6.20 34.04
C ALA A 229 -25.44 5.69 35.35
N ALA A 230 -25.25 4.38 35.48
CA ALA A 230 -24.69 3.76 36.68
C ALA A 230 -23.20 4.11 36.92
N VAL A 231 -22.46 4.43 35.85
CA VAL A 231 -21.02 4.83 35.92
C VAL A 231 -20.82 6.31 35.63
N ARG A 232 -21.83 7.15 35.86
CA ARG A 232 -21.77 8.60 35.56
C ARG A 232 -20.64 9.30 36.28
N ASP A 233 -20.45 8.98 37.53
CA ASP A 233 -19.46 9.63 38.39
C ASP A 233 -18.04 9.25 37.96
N GLU A 234 -17.82 7.99 37.56
CA GLU A 234 -16.55 7.54 37.03
C GLU A 234 -16.22 8.21 35.69
N LEU A 235 -17.23 8.38 34.80
CA LEU A 235 -17.08 9.11 33.54
C LEU A 235 -16.83 10.61 33.75
N ALA A 236 -17.32 11.17 34.84
CA ALA A 236 -17.05 12.57 35.20
C ALA A 236 -15.69 12.75 35.87
N SER A 237 -15.10 11.70 36.40
CA SER A 237 -13.84 11.76 37.17
C SER A 237 -12.65 12.13 36.29
N GLU A 238 -11.54 12.52 36.95
CA GLU A 238 -10.25 12.76 36.27
C GLU A 238 -9.60 11.49 35.72
N ARG A 239 -10.11 10.34 36.09
CA ARG A 239 -9.62 9.06 35.58
C ARG A 239 -10.09 8.78 34.14
N TRP A 240 -11.24 9.35 33.75
CA TRP A 240 -11.73 9.28 32.37
C TRP A 240 -11.06 10.37 31.52
N PRO A 241 -10.30 10.00 30.46
CA PRO A 241 -9.57 10.98 29.66
C PRO A 241 -10.51 11.96 28.96
N LYS A 242 -10.30 13.25 29.19
CA LYS A 242 -11.07 14.35 28.59
C LYS A 242 -10.31 14.92 27.39
N LEU A 243 -10.04 14.07 26.40
CA LEU A 243 -9.28 14.39 25.21
C LEU A 243 -10.07 14.04 23.95
N LEU A 244 -9.83 14.75 22.87
CA LEU A 244 -10.36 14.41 21.54
C LEU A 244 -9.91 13.01 21.11
N ARG A 245 -8.66 12.69 21.34
CA ARG A 245 -7.99 11.45 20.99
C ARG A 245 -8.12 10.40 22.12
N ARG A 246 -9.35 9.95 22.34
CA ARG A 246 -9.67 8.83 23.21
C ARG A 246 -10.56 7.85 22.44
N VAL A 247 -10.03 6.71 22.08
CA VAL A 247 -10.75 5.65 21.38
C VAL A 247 -10.76 4.31 22.14
N GLY A 248 -10.04 4.22 23.27
CA GLY A 248 -9.99 3.02 24.11
C GLY A 248 -11.33 2.68 24.76
N GLY A 249 -11.72 1.42 24.73
CA GLY A 249 -12.98 0.90 25.26
C GLY A 249 -14.20 1.30 24.43
N TYR A 250 -15.40 1.08 24.99
CA TYR A 250 -16.65 1.47 24.33
C TYR A 250 -17.01 2.94 24.63
N ASN A 251 -17.62 3.63 23.69
CA ASN A 251 -18.05 5.02 23.78
C ASN A 251 -19.36 5.15 24.59
N ILE A 252 -19.42 4.64 25.83
CA ILE A 252 -20.60 4.68 26.69
C ILE A 252 -20.95 6.09 27.16
N ASP A 253 -20.01 7.02 27.14
CA ASP A 253 -20.18 8.45 27.43
C ASP A 253 -20.81 9.22 26.23
N MET A 254 -20.58 8.77 25.00
CA MET A 254 -20.96 9.50 23.77
C MET A 254 -22.36 9.19 23.24
N ILE A 255 -23.07 8.24 23.85
CA ILE A 255 -24.45 7.90 23.47
C ILE A 255 -25.50 8.93 23.93
N ARG A 256 -25.10 9.86 24.74
CA ARG A 256 -25.90 10.94 25.36
C ARG A 256 -25.32 12.32 24.99
N PRO A 257 -26.05 13.42 25.25
CA PRO A 257 -25.48 14.76 25.08
C PRO A 257 -24.14 14.91 25.81
N HIS A 258 -23.13 15.38 25.10
CA HIS A 258 -21.76 15.52 25.64
C HIS A 258 -21.00 16.62 24.94
N GLU A 259 -19.98 17.14 25.61
CA GLU A 259 -18.99 18.02 25.05
C GLU A 259 -18.02 17.23 24.17
N VAL A 260 -17.73 17.74 22.99
CA VAL A 260 -16.67 17.19 22.13
C VAL A 260 -15.35 17.88 22.48
N TYR A 261 -14.58 17.21 23.33
CA TYR A 261 -13.32 17.76 23.82
C TYR A 261 -12.39 18.18 22.67
N GLY A 262 -11.81 19.38 22.82
CA GLY A 262 -10.89 19.96 21.84
C GLY A 262 -11.52 20.54 20.58
N LEU A 263 -12.85 20.38 20.36
CA LEU A 263 -13.54 20.98 19.21
C LEU A 263 -14.44 22.17 19.59
N GLY A 264 -14.56 22.47 20.86
CA GLY A 264 -15.37 23.61 21.36
C GLY A 264 -16.86 23.55 20.98
N ARG A 265 -17.40 22.32 20.78
CA ARG A 265 -18.80 22.11 20.44
C ARG A 265 -19.42 20.99 21.27
N ASN A 266 -20.75 20.96 21.32
CA ASN A 266 -21.52 19.93 21.99
C ASN A 266 -22.27 19.08 20.95
N GLU A 267 -22.37 17.78 21.22
CA GLU A 267 -23.29 16.87 20.55
C GLU A 267 -24.59 16.79 21.40
N PRO A 268 -25.72 17.31 20.91
CA PRO A 268 -26.89 17.52 21.75
C PRO A 268 -27.80 16.29 21.87
N GLY A 269 -27.64 15.29 21.02
CA GLY A 269 -28.59 14.16 20.89
C GLY A 269 -28.14 12.90 21.61
N HIS A 270 -29.08 11.96 21.73
CA HIS A 270 -28.80 10.59 22.08
C HIS A 270 -28.67 9.78 20.79
N ASN A 271 -27.53 9.10 20.59
CA ASN A 271 -27.26 8.36 19.35
C ASN A 271 -26.55 7.03 19.63
N MET A 272 -27.22 5.94 19.30
CA MET A 272 -26.72 4.58 19.53
C MET A 272 -25.62 4.14 18.56
N ALA A 273 -25.47 4.80 17.40
CA ALA A 273 -24.35 4.54 16.49
C ALA A 273 -23.00 4.87 17.15
N LYS A 274 -22.98 5.87 18.05
CA LYS A 274 -21.75 6.28 18.76
C LYS A 274 -21.13 5.12 19.56
N LEU A 275 -21.95 4.22 20.14
CA LEU A 275 -21.49 3.05 20.87
C LEU A 275 -20.84 2.00 19.94
N LEU A 276 -21.37 1.86 18.72
CA LEU A 276 -20.85 0.89 17.75
C LEU A 276 -19.52 1.36 17.14
N VAL A 277 -19.32 2.68 17.02
CA VAL A 277 -18.04 3.26 16.60
C VAL A 277 -16.99 2.99 17.68
N GLY A 278 -15.86 2.39 17.30
CA GLY A 278 -14.79 1.98 18.21
C GLY A 278 -15.03 0.61 18.87
N SER A 279 -16.08 -0.13 18.48
CA SER A 279 -16.36 -1.44 19.08
C SER A 279 -15.51 -2.60 18.52
N GLU A 280 -14.63 -2.35 17.58
CA GLU A 280 -13.71 -3.34 16.98
C GLU A 280 -14.40 -4.63 16.48
N GLY A 281 -15.66 -4.51 16.05
CA GLY A 281 -16.47 -5.67 15.62
C GLY A 281 -16.87 -6.62 16.76
N THR A 282 -16.83 -6.20 18.02
CA THR A 282 -17.20 -7.03 19.16
C THR A 282 -18.68 -6.97 19.52
N LEU A 283 -19.41 -5.93 19.09
CA LEU A 283 -20.83 -5.73 19.42
C LEU A 283 -21.80 -6.19 18.32
N GLY A 284 -21.30 -6.33 17.09
CA GLY A 284 -22.10 -6.76 15.95
C GLY A 284 -21.39 -6.54 14.63
N PHE A 285 -22.06 -6.89 13.52
CA PHE A 285 -21.51 -6.81 12.18
C PHE A 285 -22.13 -5.64 11.39
N PHE A 286 -21.32 -4.71 10.92
CA PHE A 286 -21.78 -3.54 10.16
C PHE A 286 -22.06 -3.92 8.70
N THR A 287 -23.24 -3.60 8.20
CA THR A 287 -23.65 -3.82 6.80
C THR A 287 -23.74 -2.54 5.99
N ARG A 288 -24.06 -1.41 6.62
CA ARG A 288 -24.11 -0.07 6.01
C ARG A 288 -23.76 1.01 7.04
N LEU A 289 -23.22 2.13 6.58
CA LEU A 289 -22.91 3.30 7.40
C LEU A 289 -23.47 4.57 6.77
N GLU A 290 -24.11 5.43 7.56
CA GLU A 290 -24.43 6.81 7.19
C GLU A 290 -23.38 7.76 7.76
N LEU A 291 -22.76 8.52 6.88
CA LEU A 291 -21.63 9.40 7.21
C LEU A 291 -21.94 10.84 6.83
N ASP A 292 -21.51 11.78 7.68
CA ASP A 292 -21.58 13.22 7.42
C ASP A 292 -20.36 13.66 6.60
N LEU A 293 -20.60 14.44 5.55
CA LEU A 293 -19.59 15.01 4.67
C LEU A 293 -19.30 16.48 5.01
N GLN A 294 -18.12 16.96 4.63
CA GLN A 294 -17.68 18.33 4.82
C GLN A 294 -17.41 19.01 3.47
N PRO A 295 -17.56 20.35 3.40
CA PRO A 295 -17.10 21.12 2.24
C PRO A 295 -15.58 20.99 2.07
N LEU A 296 -15.14 20.76 0.84
CA LEU A 296 -13.71 20.70 0.52
C LEU A 296 -13.11 22.10 0.55
N PRO A 297 -12.15 22.41 1.46
CA PRO A 297 -11.57 23.73 1.54
C PRO A 297 -10.75 24.04 0.28
N PRO A 298 -11.09 25.13 -0.46
CA PRO A 298 -10.42 25.47 -1.72
C PRO A 298 -9.03 26.08 -1.52
N ALA A 299 -8.76 26.67 -0.37
CA ALA A 299 -7.51 27.38 -0.10
C ALA A 299 -6.72 26.76 1.05
N LYS A 300 -5.42 26.62 0.86
CA LYS A 300 -4.47 26.06 1.83
C LYS A 300 -3.15 26.81 1.83
N ALA A 301 -2.51 26.90 3.01
CA ALA A 301 -1.13 27.32 3.18
C ALA A 301 -0.43 26.38 4.17
N LEU A 302 0.85 26.12 3.96
CA LEU A 302 1.64 25.19 4.78
C LEU A 302 2.94 25.87 5.21
N GLY A 303 3.23 25.88 6.50
CA GLY A 303 4.52 26.25 7.08
C GLY A 303 5.25 25.02 7.61
N VAL A 304 6.57 24.92 7.34
CA VAL A 304 7.45 23.92 7.92
C VAL A 304 8.35 24.58 8.93
N CYS A 305 8.09 24.35 10.22
CA CYS A 305 8.80 24.96 11.34
C CYS A 305 9.93 24.04 11.79
N HIS A 306 11.16 24.56 11.88
CA HIS A 306 12.37 23.79 12.24
C HIS A 306 12.79 24.07 13.68
N PHE A 307 13.13 23.01 14.40
CA PHE A 307 13.52 23.10 15.81
C PHE A 307 14.89 22.45 16.07
N PRO A 308 15.72 23.08 16.93
CA PRO A 308 17.04 22.57 17.28
C PRO A 308 17.01 21.37 18.23
N THR A 309 15.88 21.15 18.93
CA THR A 309 15.64 19.99 19.79
C THR A 309 14.24 19.50 19.68
N PHE A 310 14.03 18.20 19.85
CA PHE A 310 12.73 17.57 19.87
C PHE A 310 11.80 18.16 20.94
N TYR A 311 12.32 18.38 22.16
CA TYR A 311 11.58 19.00 23.27
C TYR A 311 10.97 20.36 22.89
N LYS A 312 11.78 21.23 22.25
CA LYS A 312 11.29 22.57 21.85
C LYS A 312 10.22 22.50 20.76
N ALA A 313 10.28 21.51 19.89
CA ALA A 313 9.21 21.28 18.92
C ALA A 313 7.90 20.91 19.62
N MET A 314 7.95 20.01 20.59
CA MET A 314 6.77 19.59 21.35
C MET A 314 6.18 20.70 22.22
N ASP A 315 7.04 21.51 22.86
CA ASP A 315 6.59 22.68 23.66
C ASP A 315 5.92 23.76 22.80
N ALA A 316 6.40 23.98 21.57
CA ALA A 316 5.84 24.99 20.65
C ALA A 316 4.40 24.66 20.21
N VAL A 317 4.00 23.39 20.22
CA VAL A 317 2.67 22.96 19.73
C VAL A 317 1.52 23.68 20.42
N ARG A 318 1.56 23.81 21.75
CA ARG A 318 0.52 24.50 22.58
C ARG A 318 0.36 25.98 22.23
N HIS A 319 1.35 26.61 21.61
CA HIS A 319 1.29 27.99 21.13
C HIS A 319 0.77 28.01 19.69
N ILE A 320 1.24 27.14 18.82
CA ILE A 320 0.88 27.07 17.40
C ILE A 320 -0.61 26.77 17.20
N VAL A 321 -1.20 25.87 18.01
CA VAL A 321 -2.62 25.52 17.90
C VAL A 321 -3.57 26.69 18.13
N LYS A 322 -3.12 27.77 18.82
CA LYS A 322 -3.91 28.99 19.03
C LYS A 322 -4.13 29.82 17.76
N LEU A 323 -3.35 29.53 16.70
CA LEU A 323 -3.55 30.14 15.38
C LEU A 323 -4.65 29.43 14.55
N ASP A 324 -5.37 28.47 15.16
CA ASP A 324 -6.43 27.68 14.51
C ASP A 324 -5.94 27.01 13.22
N PRO A 325 -4.91 26.13 13.28
CA PRO A 325 -4.46 25.36 12.14
C PRO A 325 -5.44 24.21 11.81
N ALA A 326 -5.40 23.73 10.58
CA ALA A 326 -6.10 22.53 10.16
C ALA A 326 -5.36 21.25 10.56
N ALA A 327 -4.02 21.32 10.69
CA ALA A 327 -3.16 20.24 11.16
C ALA A 327 -1.83 20.79 11.70
N VAL A 328 -1.26 20.12 12.71
CA VAL A 328 0.14 20.27 13.13
C VAL A 328 0.75 18.88 13.29
N GLU A 329 1.71 18.56 12.41
CA GLU A 329 2.28 17.24 12.30
C GLU A 329 3.78 17.24 12.58
N LEU A 330 4.23 16.33 13.44
CA LEU A 330 5.65 16.15 13.75
C LEU A 330 6.35 15.24 12.72
N VAL A 331 7.57 15.63 12.38
CA VAL A 331 8.56 14.82 11.67
C VAL A 331 9.88 14.91 12.43
N ASP A 332 10.43 13.77 12.87
CA ASP A 332 11.70 13.73 13.60
C ASP A 332 12.91 13.63 12.66
N ARG A 333 14.12 13.82 13.23
CA ARG A 333 15.39 13.70 12.49
C ARG A 333 15.56 12.35 11.81
N THR A 334 15.20 11.25 12.49
CA THR A 334 15.35 9.89 11.96
C THR A 334 14.56 9.73 10.66
N MET A 335 13.33 10.21 10.65
CA MET A 335 12.50 10.19 9.45
C MET A 335 13.07 11.08 8.34
N ILE A 336 13.57 12.28 8.67
CA ILE A 336 14.20 13.20 7.69
C ILE A 336 15.39 12.54 7.03
N ASP A 337 16.31 11.98 7.82
CA ASP A 337 17.53 11.35 7.34
C ASP A 337 17.22 10.12 6.47
N LEU A 338 16.31 9.25 6.91
CA LEU A 338 15.86 8.11 6.11
C LEU A 338 15.14 8.54 4.80
N ALA A 339 14.36 9.61 4.84
CA ALA A 339 13.69 10.12 3.65
C ALA A 339 14.67 10.68 2.61
N ARG A 340 15.78 11.30 3.05
CA ARG A 340 16.87 11.75 2.17
C ARG A 340 17.57 10.61 1.45
N ASP A 341 17.66 9.44 2.06
CA ASP A 341 18.25 8.26 1.43
C ASP A 341 17.37 7.65 0.35
N ILE A 342 16.08 8.01 0.32
CA ILE A 342 15.14 7.52 -0.69
C ILE A 342 15.13 8.47 -1.89
N PRO A 343 15.58 8.03 -3.09
CA PRO A 343 15.79 8.91 -4.25
C PRO A 343 14.54 9.71 -4.70
N ILE A 344 13.34 9.15 -4.49
CA ILE A 344 12.09 9.83 -4.86
C ILE A 344 11.75 10.99 -3.92
N PHE A 345 12.14 10.92 -2.64
CA PHE A 345 11.82 11.95 -1.65
C PHE A 345 12.92 13.00 -1.49
N ARG A 346 14.17 12.63 -1.78
CA ARG A 346 15.34 13.53 -1.64
C ARG A 346 15.12 14.93 -2.20
N PRO A 347 14.65 15.13 -3.47
CA PRO A 347 14.50 16.47 -4.02
C PRO A 347 13.47 17.32 -3.24
N THR A 348 12.43 16.70 -2.70
CA THR A 348 11.43 17.38 -1.88
C THR A 348 12.00 17.72 -0.51
N VAL A 349 12.65 16.77 0.15
CA VAL A 349 13.26 16.94 1.47
C VAL A 349 14.34 18.04 1.44
N ASP A 350 15.21 18.03 0.45
CA ASP A 350 16.25 19.05 0.30
C ASP A 350 15.68 20.46 0.02
N ARG A 351 14.45 20.56 -0.48
CA ARG A 351 13.77 21.84 -0.72
C ARG A 351 13.14 22.41 0.56
N PHE A 352 12.61 21.57 1.46
CA PHE A 352 11.91 22.09 2.64
C PHE A 352 12.73 22.00 3.94
N VAL A 353 13.72 21.12 4.05
CA VAL A 353 14.55 21.03 5.27
C VAL A 353 15.69 22.05 5.24
N ARG A 354 15.79 22.87 6.28
CA ARG A 354 16.87 23.83 6.48
C ARG A 354 17.82 23.37 7.59
N GLY A 355 19.09 23.24 7.25
CA GLY A 355 20.10 22.84 8.23
C GLY A 355 19.96 21.38 8.65
N ARG A 356 20.12 21.15 9.96
CA ARG A 356 20.01 19.83 10.59
C ARG A 356 19.12 19.89 11.84
N PRO A 357 17.81 20.08 11.67
CA PRO A 357 16.87 20.14 12.80
C PRO A 357 16.74 18.78 13.48
N ASP A 358 16.44 18.76 14.78
CA ASP A 358 16.06 17.53 15.50
C ASP A 358 14.61 17.13 15.20
N ALA A 359 13.76 18.14 14.92
CA ALA A 359 12.37 17.94 14.60
C ALA A 359 11.83 19.09 13.75
N GLU A 360 10.79 18.78 12.98
CA GLU A 360 10.02 19.74 12.21
C GLU A 360 8.53 19.60 12.52
N LEU A 361 7.81 20.73 12.52
CA LEU A 361 6.36 20.75 12.58
C LEU A 361 5.80 21.25 11.25
N LEU A 362 4.98 20.45 10.62
CA LEU A 362 4.19 20.80 9.45
C LEU A 362 2.87 21.44 9.91
N VAL A 363 2.67 22.72 9.65
CA VAL A 363 1.50 23.48 10.10
C VAL A 363 0.65 23.86 8.89
N GLU A 364 -0.51 23.21 8.71
CA GLU A 364 -1.45 23.48 7.60
C GLU A 364 -2.55 24.43 8.08
N PHE A 365 -2.81 25.47 7.30
CA PHE A 365 -4.01 26.28 7.37
C PHE A 365 -4.90 26.01 6.16
N ALA A 366 -6.21 25.84 6.36
CA ALA A 366 -7.15 25.51 5.29
C ALA A 366 -8.48 26.24 5.48
N GLY A 367 -9.11 26.71 4.41
CA GLY A 367 -10.39 27.44 4.47
C GLY A 367 -10.85 27.94 3.11
N GLU A 368 -11.82 28.84 3.13
CA GLU A 368 -12.46 29.37 1.91
C GLU A 368 -11.58 30.41 1.18
N ASP A 369 -10.86 31.26 1.92
CA ASP A 369 -10.11 32.40 1.38
C ASP A 369 -8.59 32.21 1.52
N ALA A 370 -7.89 32.21 0.39
CA ALA A 370 -6.44 32.05 0.32
C ALA A 370 -5.69 33.20 1.05
N SER A 371 -6.23 34.43 1.04
CA SER A 371 -5.59 35.57 1.73
C SER A 371 -5.62 35.39 3.24
N VAL A 372 -6.71 34.80 3.77
CA VAL A 372 -6.82 34.47 5.20
C VAL A 372 -5.80 33.42 5.59
N GLN A 373 -5.67 32.35 4.78
CA GLN A 373 -4.72 31.26 5.10
C GLN A 373 -3.27 31.75 5.01
N ASN A 374 -2.96 32.62 4.06
CA ASN A 374 -1.63 33.22 3.95
C ASN A 374 -1.32 34.15 5.13
N ARG A 375 -2.28 34.97 5.61
CA ARG A 375 -2.07 35.76 6.82
C ARG A 375 -1.84 34.91 8.07
N LYS A 376 -2.52 33.77 8.20
CA LYS A 376 -2.25 32.82 9.29
C LYS A 376 -0.83 32.23 9.20
N LEU A 377 -0.34 32.00 7.99
CA LEU A 377 1.05 31.58 7.79
C LEU A 377 2.04 32.69 8.19
N ASP A 378 1.75 33.94 7.85
CA ASP A 378 2.57 35.07 8.28
C ASP A 378 2.57 35.21 9.83
N GLN A 379 1.40 35.04 10.49
CA GLN A 379 1.30 34.99 11.96
C GLN A 379 2.11 33.82 12.56
N LEU A 380 2.18 32.68 11.88
CA LEU A 380 3.02 31.58 12.33
C LEU A 380 4.50 31.97 12.30
N ILE A 381 4.95 32.69 11.28
CA ILE A 381 6.33 33.17 11.16
C ILE A 381 6.66 34.12 12.29
N GLU A 382 5.75 35.06 12.60
CA GLU A 382 5.89 36.00 13.72
C GLU A 382 5.96 35.25 15.05
N LEU A 383 5.02 34.32 15.31
CA LEU A 383 5.00 33.48 16.51
C LEU A 383 6.30 32.69 16.69
N MET A 384 6.85 32.11 15.62
CA MET A 384 8.12 31.39 15.69
C MET A 384 9.28 32.33 16.04
N GLY A 385 9.26 33.57 15.56
CA GLY A 385 10.20 34.59 15.98
C GLY A 385 10.10 34.93 17.48
N ASP A 386 8.88 35.12 17.99
CA ASP A 386 8.60 35.40 19.41
C ASP A 386 8.99 34.25 20.33
N LEU A 387 8.87 33.00 19.85
CA LEU A 387 9.31 31.80 20.56
C LEU A 387 10.85 31.61 20.54
N GLY A 388 11.58 32.49 19.86
CA GLY A 388 13.05 32.43 19.78
C GLY A 388 13.59 31.60 18.61
N PHE A 389 12.78 31.34 17.59
CA PHE A 389 13.16 30.62 16.38
C PHE A 389 12.99 31.47 15.10
N PRO A 390 13.69 32.64 14.98
CA PRO A 390 13.60 33.46 13.79
C PRO A 390 14.12 32.77 12.57
N ASN A 391 13.49 32.99 11.40
CA ASN A 391 13.85 32.38 10.11
C ASN A 391 13.77 30.84 10.06
N SER A 392 13.07 30.22 10.99
CA SER A 392 12.95 28.74 11.09
C SER A 392 11.78 28.16 10.29
N VAL A 393 10.97 29.00 9.59
CA VAL A 393 9.81 28.55 8.83
C VAL A 393 10.12 28.51 7.34
N VAL A 394 9.84 27.39 6.68
CA VAL A 394 9.78 27.30 5.22
C VAL A 394 8.32 27.40 4.78
N GLU A 395 8.04 28.37 3.92
CA GLU A 395 6.72 28.64 3.39
C GLU A 395 6.43 27.76 2.17
N ALA A 396 5.35 27.00 2.21
CA ALA A 396 4.85 26.24 1.07
C ALA A 396 3.46 26.79 0.68
N ARG A 397 3.46 27.80 -0.18
CA ARG A 397 2.23 28.42 -0.70
C ARG A 397 1.71 27.74 -1.96
N GLU A 398 2.60 27.07 -2.73
CA GLU A 398 2.24 26.35 -3.95
C GLU A 398 1.57 25.00 -3.64
N PRO A 399 0.40 24.68 -4.21
CA PRO A 399 -0.30 23.42 -3.94
C PRO A 399 0.51 22.16 -4.29
N SER A 400 1.32 22.21 -5.36
CA SER A 400 2.20 21.11 -5.76
C SER A 400 3.28 20.82 -4.72
N PHE A 401 3.86 21.87 -4.14
CA PHE A 401 4.87 21.74 -3.10
C PHE A 401 4.27 21.26 -1.77
N GLN A 402 3.10 21.78 -1.38
CA GLN A 402 2.34 21.26 -0.24
C GLN A 402 2.09 19.77 -0.38
N SER A 403 1.57 19.34 -1.54
CA SER A 403 1.28 17.94 -1.81
C SER A 403 2.54 17.05 -1.73
N ALA A 404 3.68 17.53 -2.22
CA ALA A 404 4.94 16.80 -2.16
C ALA A 404 5.45 16.64 -0.71
N ILE A 405 5.33 17.68 0.14
CA ILE A 405 5.67 17.61 1.57
C ILE A 405 4.75 16.63 2.30
N TRP A 406 3.43 16.73 2.06
CA TRP A 406 2.46 15.81 2.65
C TRP A 406 2.69 14.36 2.24
N GLU A 407 3.15 14.10 1.02
CA GLU A 407 3.48 12.74 0.59
C GLU A 407 4.68 12.18 1.37
N VAL A 408 5.73 12.95 1.61
CA VAL A 408 6.84 12.54 2.50
C VAL A 408 6.31 12.22 3.89
N ARG A 409 5.49 13.09 4.49
CA ARG A 409 4.91 12.86 5.83
C ARG A 409 4.02 11.62 5.88
N LYS A 410 3.16 11.42 4.87
CA LYS A 410 2.27 10.27 4.76
C LYS A 410 3.03 8.94 4.70
N GLN A 411 4.20 8.93 4.08
CA GLN A 411 5.06 7.76 4.00
C GLN A 411 5.95 7.56 5.23
N GLY A 412 5.88 8.43 6.24
CA GLY A 412 6.76 8.41 7.40
C GLY A 412 6.79 7.08 8.15
N LEU A 413 5.62 6.49 8.46
CA LEU A 413 5.54 5.13 9.02
C LEU A 413 6.32 4.11 8.20
N ASN A 414 6.15 4.19 6.92
CA ASN A 414 6.70 3.24 5.96
C ASN A 414 8.21 3.37 5.83
N ILE A 415 8.70 4.61 5.84
CA ILE A 415 10.13 4.93 5.81
C ILE A 415 10.80 4.32 7.05
N MET A 416 10.24 4.50 8.24
CA MET A 416 10.77 3.92 9.47
C MET A 416 10.70 2.40 9.49
N MET A 417 9.62 1.80 9.01
CA MET A 417 9.45 0.34 8.94
C MET A 417 10.33 -0.33 7.87
N SER A 418 11.02 0.42 7.02
CA SER A 418 11.97 -0.12 6.04
C SER A 418 13.33 -0.49 6.64
N MET A 419 13.54 -0.23 7.92
CA MET A 419 14.76 -0.57 8.66
C MET A 419 15.11 -2.04 8.51
N LYS A 420 16.36 -2.32 8.10
CA LYS A 420 16.90 -3.67 7.94
C LYS A 420 17.40 -4.22 9.27
N GLY A 421 17.63 -5.52 9.34
CA GLY A 421 18.09 -6.19 10.57
C GLY A 421 16.96 -6.78 11.40
N GLU A 422 17.27 -7.41 12.53
CA GLU A 422 16.32 -8.13 13.39
C GLU A 422 15.56 -7.19 14.35
N GLY A 423 16.17 -6.10 14.78
CA GLY A 423 15.47 -5.05 15.51
C GLY A 423 14.50 -4.30 14.60
N LYS A 424 13.24 -4.23 15.01
CA LYS A 424 12.17 -3.55 14.24
C LYS A 424 11.45 -2.54 15.13
N PRO A 425 10.98 -1.41 14.58
CA PRO A 425 10.04 -0.55 15.26
C PRO A 425 8.75 -1.31 15.58
N VAL A 426 8.38 -1.42 16.86
CA VAL A 426 7.23 -2.21 17.31
C VAL A 426 6.08 -1.31 17.75
N SER A 427 4.89 -1.59 17.22
CA SER A 427 3.66 -0.87 17.57
C SER A 427 3.01 -1.48 18.82
N PHE A 428 3.07 -0.78 19.96
CA PHE A 428 2.35 -1.18 21.18
C PHE A 428 2.01 -0.01 22.10
N ILE A 429 2.90 0.96 22.27
CA ILE A 429 2.68 2.20 23.04
C ILE A 429 2.54 3.44 22.16
N GLU A 430 2.71 3.27 20.86
CA GLU A 430 2.36 4.33 19.92
C GLU A 430 0.87 4.63 20.07
N ASP A 431 0.45 5.84 19.73
CA ASP A 431 -0.96 6.23 19.80
C ASP A 431 -1.42 6.69 21.20
N CYS A 432 -0.51 6.83 22.16
CA CYS A 432 -0.82 7.53 23.40
C CYS A 432 -1.07 9.01 23.12
N ALA A 433 -2.10 9.56 23.78
CA ALA A 433 -2.44 10.96 23.71
C ALA A 433 -2.38 11.61 25.10
N VAL A 434 -1.78 12.81 25.18
CA VAL A 434 -1.69 13.60 26.41
C VAL A 434 -2.14 15.04 26.15
N PRO A 435 -2.53 15.82 27.20
CA PRO A 435 -2.78 17.25 27.03
C PRO A 435 -1.57 17.96 26.41
N LEU A 436 -1.83 19.01 25.62
CA LEU A 436 -0.77 19.72 24.88
C LEU A 436 0.23 20.41 25.79
N GLU A 437 -0.20 20.80 26.97
CA GLU A 437 0.61 21.42 28.02
C GLU A 437 1.70 20.46 28.52
N ASP A 438 1.42 19.17 28.52
CA ASP A 438 2.28 18.11 29.07
C ASP A 438 3.10 17.41 27.98
N LEU A 439 2.84 17.69 26.70
CA LEU A 439 3.37 16.96 25.56
C LEU A 439 4.91 16.90 25.53
N ALA A 440 5.56 18.02 25.80
CA ALA A 440 7.02 18.12 25.79
C ALA A 440 7.66 17.29 26.94
N GLU A 441 7.12 17.41 28.16
CA GLU A 441 7.62 16.66 29.30
C GLU A 441 7.36 15.15 29.16
N TYR A 442 6.15 14.78 28.69
CA TYR A 442 5.79 13.38 28.45
C TYR A 442 6.77 12.72 27.46
N THR A 443 7.08 13.38 26.33
CA THR A 443 7.97 12.83 25.32
C THR A 443 9.41 12.69 25.82
N ASP A 444 9.90 13.62 26.63
CA ASP A 444 11.22 13.55 27.26
C ASP A 444 11.30 12.40 28.26
N ARG A 445 10.31 12.25 29.12
CA ARG A 445 10.22 11.13 30.08
C ARG A 445 10.14 9.77 29.37
N LEU A 446 9.33 9.66 28.31
CA LEU A 446 9.17 8.43 27.56
C LEU A 446 10.48 8.04 26.82
N THR A 447 11.21 9.02 26.30
CA THR A 447 12.55 8.81 25.72
C THR A 447 13.52 8.23 26.76
N LYS A 448 13.48 8.72 28.00
CA LYS A 448 14.28 8.18 29.10
C LYS A 448 13.90 6.73 29.45
N VAL A 449 12.63 6.36 29.35
CA VAL A 449 12.20 4.96 29.51
C VAL A 449 12.85 4.08 28.43
N PHE A 450 12.88 4.50 27.18
CA PHE A 450 13.54 3.72 26.12
C PHE A 450 15.04 3.52 26.41
N HIS A 451 15.74 4.57 26.77
CA HIS A 451 17.17 4.49 27.14
C HIS A 451 17.40 3.56 28.32
N LYS A 452 16.51 3.57 29.34
CA LYS A 452 16.57 2.65 30.49
C LYS A 452 16.53 1.18 30.04
N TYR A 453 15.76 0.85 29.01
CA TYR A 453 15.66 -0.52 28.48
C TYR A 453 16.62 -0.80 27.32
N GLY A 454 17.58 0.11 27.05
CA GLY A 454 18.61 -0.06 26.02
C GLY A 454 18.05 -0.08 24.61
N THR A 455 17.04 0.74 24.33
CA THR A 455 16.46 0.92 23.00
C THR A 455 16.26 2.40 22.70
N GLU A 456 15.94 2.68 21.44
CA GLU A 456 15.58 4.01 20.95
C GLU A 456 14.18 3.95 20.35
N GLY A 457 13.50 5.10 20.24
CA GLY A 457 12.21 5.23 19.61
C GLY A 457 12.28 6.02 18.31
N THR A 458 11.45 5.67 17.36
CA THR A 458 11.18 6.47 16.16
C THR A 458 9.92 7.29 16.38
N TRP A 459 9.91 8.57 15.99
CA TRP A 459 8.84 9.50 16.34
C TRP A 459 8.19 10.17 15.14
N TYR A 460 6.88 10.16 15.09
CA TYR A 460 6.06 11.11 14.36
C TYR A 460 4.75 11.30 15.14
N ALA A 461 3.99 12.35 14.88
CA ALA A 461 2.83 12.65 15.71
C ALA A 461 1.79 13.49 14.99
N HIS A 462 0.52 13.31 15.42
CA HIS A 462 -0.53 14.29 15.27
C HIS A 462 -0.41 15.28 16.44
N ALA A 463 0.60 16.13 16.35
CA ALA A 463 1.00 16.97 17.47
C ALA A 463 -0.11 17.93 17.91
N SER A 464 -0.92 18.46 16.98
CA SER A 464 -2.05 19.35 17.27
C SER A 464 -3.07 18.83 18.28
N VAL A 465 -3.11 17.52 18.51
CA VAL A 465 -4.07 16.84 19.40
C VAL A 465 -3.37 15.95 20.43
N GLY A 466 -2.06 16.15 20.63
CA GLY A 466 -1.27 15.46 21.64
C GLY A 466 -1.06 13.96 21.39
N THR A 467 -1.35 13.44 20.20
CA THR A 467 -1.23 12.02 19.87
C THR A 467 0.11 11.72 19.23
N LEU A 468 0.82 10.76 19.80
CA LEU A 468 2.17 10.38 19.42
C LEU A 468 2.21 9.02 18.73
N HIS A 469 3.04 8.90 17.69
CA HIS A 469 3.34 7.62 17.09
C HIS A 469 4.82 7.30 17.32
N VAL A 470 5.10 6.70 18.48
CA VAL A 470 6.44 6.29 18.85
C VAL A 470 6.57 4.78 18.85
N ARG A 471 7.66 4.27 18.27
CA ARG A 471 7.91 2.83 18.19
C ARG A 471 9.31 2.51 18.67
N PRO A 472 9.42 1.86 19.83
CA PRO A 472 10.71 1.32 20.29
C PRO A 472 11.20 0.23 19.33
N ILE A 473 12.52 0.18 19.12
CA ILE A 473 13.18 -0.80 18.25
C ILE A 473 13.49 -2.05 19.07
N LEU A 474 12.77 -3.15 18.81
CA LEU A 474 12.87 -4.39 19.55
C LEU A 474 12.99 -5.61 18.62
N ASN A 475 13.70 -6.65 19.08
CA ASN A 475 13.72 -7.96 18.43
C ASN A 475 12.71 -8.90 19.10
N LEU A 476 11.52 -9.07 18.52
CA LEU A 476 10.47 -9.93 19.07
C LEU A 476 10.64 -11.42 18.76
N LYS A 477 11.63 -11.80 17.96
CA LYS A 477 12.02 -13.22 17.81
C LYS A 477 12.64 -13.75 19.12
N GLU A 478 13.24 -12.89 19.92
CA GLU A 478 13.84 -13.20 21.19
C GLU A 478 12.90 -12.97 22.37
N ALA A 479 13.07 -13.78 23.43
CA ALA A 479 12.28 -13.64 24.66
C ALA A 479 12.56 -12.31 25.38
N ASP A 480 13.79 -11.81 25.33
CA ASP A 480 14.20 -10.53 25.94
C ASP A 480 13.47 -9.35 25.32
N GLY A 481 13.29 -9.35 23.99
CA GLY A 481 12.53 -8.31 23.28
C GLY A 481 11.08 -8.23 23.76
N ALA A 482 10.41 -9.37 23.97
CA ALA A 482 9.04 -9.41 24.49
C ALA A 482 8.98 -8.92 25.95
N LYS A 483 9.96 -9.27 26.81
CA LYS A 483 10.04 -8.77 28.18
C LYS A 483 10.24 -7.26 28.22
N LYS A 484 11.14 -6.73 27.40
CA LYS A 484 11.35 -5.27 27.26
C LYS A 484 10.07 -4.57 26.79
N MET A 485 9.38 -5.14 25.78
CA MET A 485 8.10 -4.63 25.31
C MET A 485 7.09 -4.51 26.45
N ARG A 486 6.95 -5.55 27.27
CA ARG A 486 6.03 -5.56 28.44
C ARG A 486 6.40 -4.47 29.44
N ALA A 487 7.66 -4.41 29.86
CA ALA A 487 8.11 -3.45 30.86
C ALA A 487 7.97 -1.99 30.38
N ILE A 488 8.27 -1.72 29.11
CA ILE A 488 8.07 -0.38 28.52
C ILE A 488 6.58 -0.04 28.48
N ALA A 489 5.70 -0.98 28.13
CA ALA A 489 4.25 -0.76 28.08
C ALA A 489 3.69 -0.38 29.46
N GLU A 490 4.07 -1.11 30.50
CA GLU A 490 3.61 -0.86 31.86
C GLU A 490 4.03 0.53 32.35
N GLU A 491 5.29 0.93 32.13
CA GLU A 491 5.77 2.27 32.51
C GLU A 491 5.12 3.38 31.66
N ALA A 492 5.00 3.17 30.36
CA ALA A 492 4.41 4.17 29.47
C ALA A 492 2.93 4.42 29.77
N PHE A 493 2.14 3.36 29.99
CA PHE A 493 0.72 3.53 30.28
C PHE A 493 0.46 4.10 31.68
N ALA A 494 1.30 3.76 32.67
CA ALA A 494 1.25 4.40 33.97
C ALA A 494 1.53 5.91 33.86
N MET A 495 2.54 6.29 33.06
CA MET A 495 2.89 7.69 32.80
C MET A 495 1.77 8.45 32.07
N VAL A 496 1.17 7.84 31.01
CA VAL A 496 0.03 8.45 30.30
C VAL A 496 -1.10 8.77 31.28
N ARG A 497 -1.36 7.88 32.22
CA ARG A 497 -2.39 8.10 33.23
C ARG A 497 -2.05 9.22 34.21
N GLU A 498 -0.79 9.40 34.62
CA GLU A 498 -0.35 10.55 35.41
C GLU A 498 -0.74 11.88 34.75
N TYR A 499 -0.58 11.96 33.42
CA TYR A 499 -0.96 13.11 32.61
C TYR A 499 -2.45 13.15 32.23
N LYS A 500 -3.31 12.32 32.84
CA LYS A 500 -4.75 12.21 32.50
C LYS A 500 -4.99 11.96 31.02
N GLY A 501 -4.03 11.31 30.35
CA GLY A 501 -4.03 10.98 28.93
C GLY A 501 -4.81 9.72 28.59
N SER A 502 -4.80 9.36 27.31
CA SER A 502 -5.36 8.14 26.76
C SER A 502 -4.26 7.23 26.20
N HIS A 503 -4.30 5.95 26.53
CA HIS A 503 -3.37 4.96 25.98
C HIS A 503 -3.72 4.52 24.55
N SER A 504 -4.87 4.95 24.02
CA SER A 504 -5.36 4.66 22.67
C SER A 504 -6.00 5.90 22.08
N GLY A 505 -5.33 6.52 21.11
CA GLY A 505 -5.74 7.79 20.47
C GLY A 505 -6.52 7.61 19.17
N GLU A 506 -6.15 6.62 18.33
CA GLU A 506 -6.82 6.35 17.05
C GLU A 506 -6.74 4.90 16.57
N HIS A 507 -5.69 4.13 17.00
CA HIS A 507 -5.46 2.79 16.48
C HIS A 507 -6.36 1.71 17.10
N GLY A 508 -7.09 2.02 18.17
CA GLY A 508 -7.91 1.09 18.94
C GLY A 508 -7.09 0.27 19.92
N ASP A 509 -7.74 -0.68 20.58
CA ASP A 509 -7.16 -1.47 21.67
C ASP A 509 -6.62 -2.82 21.19
N GLY A 510 -7.45 -3.59 20.50
CA GLY A 510 -7.13 -4.91 19.99
C GLY A 510 -6.59 -5.86 21.05
N LEU A 511 -5.55 -6.61 20.68
CA LEU A 511 -4.81 -7.49 21.60
C LEU A 511 -3.71 -6.74 22.37
N VAL A 512 -3.32 -5.58 21.89
CA VAL A 512 -2.18 -4.81 22.42
C VAL A 512 -2.54 -4.05 23.69
N ARG A 513 -3.70 -3.39 23.74
CA ARG A 513 -4.04 -2.40 24.77
C ARG A 513 -5.21 -2.79 25.67
N SER A 514 -6.08 -3.67 25.21
CA SER A 514 -7.29 -4.05 25.99
C SER A 514 -6.97 -4.53 27.40
N GLU A 515 -5.83 -5.18 27.62
CA GLU A 515 -5.39 -5.64 28.93
C GLU A 515 -5.19 -4.50 29.94
N PHE A 516 -4.90 -3.30 29.47
CA PHE A 516 -4.60 -2.14 30.28
C PHE A 516 -5.82 -1.27 30.62
N HIS A 517 -7.03 -1.68 30.24
CA HIS A 517 -8.26 -0.92 30.53
C HIS A 517 -8.50 -0.73 32.03
N GLU A 518 -8.28 -1.76 32.86
CA GLU A 518 -8.50 -1.63 34.28
C GLU A 518 -7.51 -0.68 34.97
N PRO A 519 -6.20 -0.73 34.71
CA PRO A 519 -5.27 0.33 35.14
C PRO A 519 -5.65 1.72 34.65
N MET A 520 -6.14 1.86 33.42
CA MET A 520 -6.48 3.15 32.83
C MET A 520 -7.81 3.71 33.36
N PHE A 521 -8.89 2.94 33.24
CA PHE A 521 -10.25 3.44 33.47
C PHE A 521 -10.83 3.05 34.81
N GLY A 522 -10.29 2.05 35.48
CA GLY A 522 -10.79 1.49 36.73
C GLY A 522 -11.81 0.35 36.57
N ARG A 523 -12.00 -0.43 37.61
CA ARG A 523 -12.81 -1.66 37.58
C ARG A 523 -14.29 -1.40 37.23
N ALA A 524 -14.87 -0.29 37.69
CA ALA A 524 -16.28 0.02 37.45
C ALA A 524 -16.54 0.24 35.93
N ILE A 525 -15.67 0.99 35.25
CA ILE A 525 -15.78 1.22 33.82
C ILE A 525 -15.54 -0.07 33.02
N VAL A 526 -14.55 -0.90 33.41
CA VAL A 526 -14.34 -2.20 32.76
C VAL A 526 -15.53 -3.14 32.96
N ALA A 527 -16.15 -3.16 34.14
CA ALA A 527 -17.38 -3.90 34.34
C ALA A 527 -18.55 -3.37 33.47
N ALA A 528 -18.65 -2.07 33.29
CA ALA A 528 -19.61 -1.48 32.35
C ALA A 528 -19.35 -1.94 30.92
N PHE A 529 -18.11 -1.99 30.45
CA PHE A 529 -17.76 -2.54 29.13
C PHE A 529 -18.12 -4.02 29.00
N GLU A 530 -17.83 -4.83 30.02
CA GLU A 530 -18.22 -6.24 30.06
C GLU A 530 -19.75 -6.40 29.97
N ASN A 531 -20.51 -5.58 30.69
CA ASN A 531 -21.99 -5.60 30.67
C ASN A 531 -22.55 -5.16 29.30
N VAL A 532 -21.95 -4.17 28.65
CA VAL A 532 -22.31 -3.79 27.27
C VAL A 532 -22.07 -4.96 26.33
N LYS A 533 -20.87 -5.56 26.35
CA LYS A 533 -20.53 -6.72 25.52
C LYS A 533 -21.51 -7.86 25.73
N ASP A 534 -21.76 -8.24 26.97
CA ASP A 534 -22.64 -9.36 27.30
C ASP A 534 -24.11 -9.08 26.92
N SER A 535 -24.52 -7.81 26.96
CA SER A 535 -25.84 -7.40 26.49
C SER A 535 -26.01 -7.53 24.96
N PHE A 536 -24.98 -7.18 24.18
CA PHE A 536 -25.02 -7.29 22.72
C PHE A 536 -24.73 -8.70 22.22
N ASP A 537 -23.83 -9.40 22.87
CA ASP A 537 -23.32 -10.69 22.45
C ASP A 537 -23.11 -11.62 23.68
N PRO A 538 -24.20 -12.17 24.22
CA PRO A 538 -24.16 -13.00 25.44
C PRO A 538 -23.38 -14.31 25.24
N THR A 539 -23.18 -14.75 24.02
CA THR A 539 -22.40 -15.95 23.69
C THR A 539 -20.91 -15.71 23.44
N GLY A 540 -20.50 -14.45 23.36
CA GLY A 540 -19.12 -14.08 23.01
C GLY A 540 -18.73 -14.45 21.58
N MET A 541 -19.69 -14.47 20.67
CA MET A 541 -19.47 -14.87 19.27
C MET A 541 -18.65 -13.84 18.48
N PHE A 542 -18.92 -12.55 18.67
CA PHE A 542 -18.26 -11.51 17.87
C PHE A 542 -16.88 -11.13 18.43
N ASN A 543 -15.86 -11.36 17.65
CA ASN A 543 -14.45 -10.95 17.84
C ASN A 543 -13.97 -11.05 19.31
N PRO A 544 -14.03 -12.23 19.95
CA PRO A 544 -13.73 -12.40 21.37
C PRO A 544 -12.28 -12.05 21.69
N GLY A 545 -12.04 -11.58 22.93
CA GLY A 545 -10.69 -11.24 23.43
C GLY A 545 -10.19 -9.88 23.01
N LYS A 546 -11.06 -8.98 22.52
CA LYS A 546 -10.76 -7.56 22.25
C LYS A 546 -11.68 -6.70 23.10
N ILE A 547 -11.18 -5.57 23.54
CA ILE A 547 -11.81 -4.59 24.44
C ILE A 547 -12.09 -5.18 25.82
N VAL A 548 -12.74 -6.35 25.90
CA VAL A 548 -13.05 -7.03 27.16
C VAL A 548 -12.46 -8.44 27.20
N ARG A 549 -12.01 -8.87 28.37
CA ARG A 549 -11.45 -10.22 28.60
C ARG A 549 -10.32 -10.58 27.62
N PRO A 550 -9.32 -9.71 27.40
CA PRO A 550 -8.23 -9.95 26.47
C PRO A 550 -7.24 -11.00 27.01
N PRO A 551 -6.46 -11.63 26.12
CA PRO A 551 -5.23 -12.32 26.53
C PRO A 551 -4.16 -11.31 26.96
N LYS A 552 -3.03 -11.80 27.46
CA LYS A 552 -1.87 -10.97 27.75
C LYS A 552 -1.25 -10.45 26.44
N MET A 553 -0.88 -9.16 26.39
CA MET A 553 -0.30 -8.53 25.19
C MET A 553 1.01 -9.19 24.76
N ASP A 554 1.76 -9.74 25.69
CA ASP A 554 3.06 -10.38 25.50
C ASP A 554 2.98 -11.91 25.46
N ASP A 555 1.78 -12.49 25.27
CA ASP A 555 1.63 -13.92 25.01
C ASP A 555 2.29 -14.27 23.66
N ARG A 556 3.54 -14.75 23.75
CA ARG A 556 4.36 -15.08 22.58
C ARG A 556 3.78 -16.19 21.71
N SER A 557 2.85 -17.01 22.23
CA SER A 557 2.16 -18.03 21.43
C SER A 557 1.25 -17.42 20.36
N LEU A 558 0.86 -16.15 20.55
CA LEU A 558 0.05 -15.39 19.61
C LEU A 558 0.90 -14.52 18.64
N PHE A 559 2.22 -14.49 18.83
CA PHE A 559 3.09 -13.65 18.02
C PHE A 559 3.31 -14.23 16.62
N ARG A 560 3.53 -13.34 15.66
CA ARG A 560 3.95 -13.68 14.31
C ARG A 560 5.26 -14.48 14.29
N TYR A 561 6.13 -14.20 15.25
CA TYR A 561 7.38 -14.92 15.53
C TYR A 561 7.25 -15.64 16.88
N ALA A 562 6.40 -16.66 16.90
CA ALA A 562 6.18 -17.48 18.10
C ALA A 562 7.49 -18.16 18.56
N PRO A 563 7.55 -18.66 19.82
CA PRO A 563 8.71 -19.43 20.27
C PRO A 563 9.02 -20.60 19.34
N GLY A 564 10.29 -20.76 18.95
CA GLY A 564 10.71 -21.77 17.98
C GLY A 564 10.46 -21.41 16.51
N TYR A 565 10.09 -20.15 16.22
CA TYR A 565 10.00 -19.69 14.85
C TYR A 565 11.40 -19.67 14.19
N GLU A 566 11.56 -20.45 13.15
CA GLU A 566 12.77 -20.51 12.32
C GLU A 566 12.37 -20.46 10.84
N VAL A 567 13.26 -20.01 9.99
CA VAL A 567 13.08 -20.00 8.54
C VAL A 567 14.18 -20.85 7.88
N GLU A 568 13.77 -21.76 7.05
CA GLU A 568 14.64 -22.61 6.25
C GLU A 568 14.43 -22.30 4.75
N PRO A 569 14.96 -21.17 4.25
CA PRO A 569 14.83 -20.83 2.86
C PRO A 569 15.68 -21.78 1.99
N PRO A 570 15.28 -22.05 0.75
CA PRO A 570 16.12 -22.78 -0.18
C PRO A 570 17.44 -22.01 -0.42
N ALA A 571 18.46 -22.72 -0.92
CA ALA A 571 19.68 -22.05 -1.37
C ALA A 571 19.33 -21.00 -2.43
N ALA A 572 19.59 -19.75 -2.11
CA ALA A 572 19.21 -18.62 -2.95
C ALA A 572 20.08 -18.56 -4.22
N ALA A 573 19.43 -18.36 -5.37
CA ALA A 573 20.11 -18.18 -6.65
C ALA A 573 20.55 -16.74 -6.89
N LEU A 574 19.88 -15.79 -6.22
CA LEU A 574 20.16 -14.34 -6.26
C LEU A 574 20.79 -13.88 -4.95
N ASP A 575 21.45 -12.74 -4.98
CA ASP A 575 22.04 -12.12 -3.79
C ASP A 575 20.97 -11.43 -2.94
N TRP A 576 20.82 -11.85 -1.69
CA TRP A 576 19.91 -11.28 -0.67
C TRP A 576 20.67 -10.80 0.56
N SER A 577 21.99 -10.64 0.47
CA SER A 577 22.86 -10.29 1.60
C SER A 577 22.42 -9.00 2.31
N ALA A 578 21.89 -8.03 1.56
CA ALA A 578 21.39 -6.77 2.10
C ALA A 578 20.24 -6.94 3.13
N TRP A 579 19.59 -8.11 3.20
CA TRP A 579 18.52 -8.43 4.15
C TRP A 579 18.88 -9.57 5.11
N GLY A 580 20.17 -9.98 5.15
CA GLY A 580 20.56 -11.16 5.91
C GLY A 580 20.11 -12.49 5.29
N GLY A 581 19.77 -12.49 3.99
CA GLY A 581 19.32 -13.66 3.25
C GLY A 581 17.90 -13.54 2.70
N PHE A 582 17.46 -14.56 1.97
CA PHE A 582 16.12 -14.61 1.37
C PHE A 582 14.99 -14.58 2.41
N GLY A 583 15.18 -15.27 3.55
CA GLY A 583 14.22 -15.26 4.66
C GLY A 583 13.98 -13.85 5.19
N GLY A 584 15.05 -13.10 5.52
CA GLY A 584 14.95 -11.73 5.99
C GLY A 584 14.27 -10.78 4.99
N ALA A 585 14.52 -10.98 3.67
CA ALA A 585 13.84 -10.21 2.64
C ALA A 585 12.32 -10.48 2.60
N VAL A 586 11.89 -11.74 2.78
CA VAL A 586 10.46 -12.12 2.83
C VAL A 586 9.79 -11.54 4.08
N GLU A 587 10.47 -11.52 5.21
CA GLU A 587 9.99 -10.99 6.50
C GLU A 587 9.84 -9.46 6.52
N MET A 588 10.39 -8.74 5.56
CA MET A 588 10.20 -7.28 5.44
C MET A 588 8.72 -6.87 5.31
N CYS A 589 7.83 -7.77 4.91
CA CYS A 589 6.40 -7.45 4.83
C CYS A 589 5.78 -7.31 6.23
N ASN A 590 5.43 -6.09 6.62
CA ASN A 590 4.75 -5.77 7.87
C ASN A 590 3.22 -5.73 7.77
N ASN A 591 2.63 -6.19 6.67
CA ASN A 591 1.18 -6.20 6.40
C ASN A 591 0.48 -4.84 6.33
N ASN A 592 1.18 -3.73 6.16
CA ASN A 592 0.56 -2.40 6.07
C ASN A 592 -0.52 -2.25 4.98
N GLY A 593 -0.55 -3.16 4.01
CA GLY A 593 -1.57 -3.21 2.97
C GLY A 593 -1.43 -2.17 1.85
N GLU A 594 -0.32 -1.43 1.72
CA GLU A 594 -0.09 -0.45 0.65
C GLU A 594 -0.30 -1.06 -0.75
N CYS A 595 -0.01 -2.35 -0.90
CA CYS A 595 -0.24 -3.08 -2.15
C CYS A 595 -1.73 -3.24 -2.55
N ARG A 596 -2.69 -2.80 -1.71
CA ARG A 596 -4.14 -2.78 -2.02
C ARG A 596 -4.60 -1.50 -2.71
N LYS A 597 -3.74 -0.49 -2.81
CA LYS A 597 -4.09 0.80 -3.44
C LYS A 597 -4.53 0.66 -4.90
N SER A 598 -5.38 1.57 -5.35
CA SER A 598 -5.94 1.61 -6.70
C SER A 598 -5.74 2.96 -7.40
N ASP A 599 -4.65 3.65 -7.08
CA ASP A 599 -4.22 4.91 -7.69
C ASP A 599 -3.62 4.73 -9.10
N ALA A 600 -3.00 5.79 -9.65
CA ALA A 600 -2.33 5.75 -10.95
C ALA A 600 -0.97 5.00 -10.94
N GLU A 601 -0.50 4.57 -9.75
CA GLU A 601 0.73 3.83 -9.55
C GLU A 601 0.63 2.38 -10.05
N VAL A 602 1.71 1.59 -9.96
CA VAL A 602 1.80 0.28 -10.62
C VAL A 602 1.37 -0.88 -9.73
N MET A 603 1.70 -0.87 -8.45
CA MET A 603 1.53 -2.00 -7.52
C MET A 603 0.06 -2.32 -7.26
N CYS A 604 -0.39 -3.48 -7.11
CA CYS A 604 -0.23 -4.80 -7.71
C CYS A 604 -1.27 -4.96 -8.84
N PRO A 605 -0.92 -5.06 -10.09
CA PRO A 605 -1.89 -5.16 -11.20
C PRO A 605 -2.82 -6.36 -11.09
N SER A 606 -2.31 -7.51 -10.62
CA SER A 606 -3.10 -8.72 -10.41
C SER A 606 -4.22 -8.53 -9.39
N TYR A 607 -3.94 -7.86 -8.27
CA TYR A 607 -4.97 -7.55 -7.28
C TYR A 607 -6.04 -6.59 -7.83
N ARG A 608 -5.60 -5.58 -8.57
CA ARG A 608 -6.54 -4.62 -9.20
C ARG A 608 -7.53 -5.31 -10.13
N ALA A 609 -7.10 -6.42 -10.77
CA ALA A 609 -7.94 -7.20 -11.67
C ALA A 609 -8.81 -8.24 -10.95
N THR A 610 -8.37 -8.78 -9.80
CA THR A 610 -9.06 -9.89 -9.12
C THR A 610 -9.71 -9.52 -7.80
N GLY A 611 -9.17 -8.52 -7.09
CA GLY A 611 -9.56 -8.21 -5.72
C GLY A 611 -9.13 -9.24 -4.67
N ASP A 612 -8.33 -10.25 -5.05
CA ASP A 612 -7.95 -11.36 -4.17
C ASP A 612 -6.69 -11.06 -3.36
N GLU A 613 -6.75 -11.36 -2.06
CA GLU A 613 -5.61 -11.22 -1.15
C GLU A 613 -4.40 -12.07 -1.60
N ALA A 614 -4.62 -13.22 -2.25
CA ALA A 614 -3.55 -14.05 -2.80
C ALA A 614 -2.70 -13.32 -3.85
N HIS A 615 -3.25 -12.35 -4.54
CA HIS A 615 -2.61 -11.66 -5.66
C HIS A 615 -1.97 -10.32 -5.29
N LEU A 616 -1.83 -10.06 -3.99
CA LEU A 616 -1.10 -8.92 -3.43
C LEU A 616 0.36 -9.26 -3.15
N THR A 617 1.22 -8.24 -3.09
CA THR A 617 2.58 -8.37 -2.54
C THR A 617 2.53 -8.92 -1.11
N ARG A 618 1.65 -8.38 -0.26
CA ARG A 618 1.42 -8.84 1.12
C ARG A 618 1.00 -10.31 1.19
N GLY A 619 0.01 -10.71 0.41
CA GLY A 619 -0.49 -12.08 0.40
C GLY A 619 0.60 -13.07 -0.03
N ARG A 620 1.37 -12.74 -1.08
CA ARG A 620 2.50 -13.55 -1.55
C ARG A 620 3.63 -13.63 -0.54
N ALA A 621 4.02 -12.52 0.07
CA ALA A 621 5.08 -12.48 1.07
C ALA A 621 4.73 -13.30 2.32
N ASN A 622 3.49 -13.19 2.82
CA ASN A 622 3.02 -14.01 3.93
C ASN A 622 2.98 -15.51 3.57
N THR A 623 2.52 -15.85 2.37
CA THR A 623 2.51 -17.25 1.92
C THR A 623 3.94 -17.80 1.81
N LEU A 624 4.89 -17.03 1.26
CA LEU A 624 6.30 -17.41 1.22
C LEU A 624 6.87 -17.59 2.63
N ARG A 625 6.62 -16.65 3.54
CA ARG A 625 7.09 -16.72 4.93
C ARG A 625 6.59 -17.99 5.62
N LEU A 626 5.29 -18.29 5.50
CA LEU A 626 4.69 -19.47 6.09
C LEU A 626 5.23 -20.76 5.47
N ALA A 627 5.55 -20.75 4.17
CA ALA A 627 6.15 -21.91 3.50
C ALA A 627 7.59 -22.16 3.95
N ILE A 628 8.45 -21.13 4.00
CA ILE A 628 9.87 -21.28 4.40
C ILE A 628 10.06 -21.44 5.92
N SER A 629 9.03 -21.16 6.72
CA SER A 629 9.01 -21.46 8.17
C SER A 629 8.32 -22.79 8.50
N GLY A 630 8.01 -23.62 7.50
CA GLY A 630 7.40 -24.94 7.69
C GLY A 630 5.92 -24.94 8.08
N GLN A 631 5.30 -23.80 8.32
CA GLN A 631 3.91 -23.70 8.81
C GLN A 631 2.86 -24.19 7.80
N LEU A 632 3.19 -24.25 6.50
CA LEU A 632 2.35 -24.81 5.45
C LEU A 632 2.78 -26.23 5.02
N GLY A 633 3.73 -26.84 5.73
CA GLY A 633 4.32 -28.14 5.41
C GLY A 633 5.62 -28.05 4.60
N ALA A 634 6.41 -29.11 4.63
CA ALA A 634 7.77 -29.16 4.07
C ALA A 634 7.83 -28.87 2.56
N ASP A 635 6.83 -29.30 1.80
CA ASP A 635 6.79 -29.15 0.33
C ASP A 635 6.06 -27.88 -0.14
N ALA A 636 5.61 -27.03 0.80
CA ALA A 636 4.74 -25.89 0.51
C ALA A 636 5.32 -24.92 -0.53
N LEU A 637 6.63 -24.67 -0.48
CA LEU A 637 7.30 -23.74 -1.38
C LEU A 637 7.19 -24.14 -2.86
N THR A 638 7.18 -25.44 -3.15
CA THR A 638 7.11 -25.99 -4.53
C THR A 638 5.80 -26.72 -4.81
N SER A 639 4.73 -26.39 -4.06
CA SER A 639 3.39 -26.94 -4.27
C SER A 639 2.59 -26.16 -5.32
N ASP A 640 1.57 -26.81 -5.91
CA ASP A 640 0.65 -26.16 -6.85
C ASP A 640 -0.05 -24.94 -6.23
N ALA A 641 -0.37 -24.98 -4.93
CA ALA A 641 -0.97 -23.85 -4.23
C ALA A 641 -0.04 -22.62 -4.18
N MET A 642 1.28 -22.85 -4.01
CA MET A 642 2.26 -21.77 -4.12
C MET A 642 2.40 -21.30 -5.58
N TRP A 643 2.37 -22.21 -6.56
CA TRP A 643 2.36 -21.82 -7.96
C TRP A 643 1.19 -20.88 -8.26
N HIS A 644 -0.03 -21.22 -7.90
CA HIS A 644 -1.21 -20.37 -8.07
C HIS A 644 -1.07 -19.00 -7.37
N THR A 645 -0.48 -18.97 -6.17
CA THR A 645 -0.21 -17.73 -5.45
C THR A 645 0.74 -16.80 -6.23
N MET A 646 1.77 -17.37 -6.86
CA MET A 646 2.83 -16.61 -7.55
C MET A 646 2.55 -16.36 -9.02
N ASP A 647 1.70 -17.15 -9.65
CA ASP A 647 1.50 -17.19 -11.10
C ASP A 647 1.06 -15.85 -11.67
N LEU A 648 0.05 -15.20 -11.08
CA LEU A 648 -0.44 -13.90 -11.53
C LEU A 648 0.46 -12.71 -11.17
N CYS A 649 1.64 -12.91 -10.56
CA CYS A 649 2.61 -11.84 -10.42
C CYS A 649 3.27 -11.55 -11.77
N VAL A 650 2.96 -10.40 -12.34
CA VAL A 650 3.46 -9.99 -13.66
C VAL A 650 4.88 -9.39 -13.63
N GLY A 651 5.56 -9.39 -12.48
CA GLY A 651 6.91 -8.87 -12.36
C GLY A 651 7.06 -7.38 -12.74
N CYS A 652 6.04 -6.58 -12.49
CA CYS A 652 6.00 -5.14 -12.83
C CYS A 652 7.00 -4.29 -12.04
N LYS A 653 7.64 -4.84 -11.01
CA LYS A 653 8.58 -4.15 -10.09
C LYS A 653 7.97 -2.97 -9.30
N GLY A 654 6.67 -2.73 -9.41
CA GLY A 654 6.00 -1.67 -8.64
C GLY A 654 6.25 -1.78 -7.14
N CYS A 655 6.23 -3.00 -6.58
CA CYS A 655 6.49 -3.23 -5.16
C CYS A 655 7.90 -2.78 -4.71
N LYS A 656 8.92 -2.91 -5.54
CA LYS A 656 10.27 -2.44 -5.21
C LYS A 656 10.33 -0.94 -4.88
N ARG A 657 9.52 -0.14 -5.57
CA ARG A 657 9.44 1.31 -5.38
C ARG A 657 8.38 1.74 -4.39
N GLU A 658 7.18 1.13 -4.50
CA GLU A 658 5.97 1.60 -3.84
C GLU A 658 5.69 0.87 -2.53
N CYS A 659 6.33 -0.31 -2.30
CA CYS A 659 6.23 -0.97 -1.01
C CYS A 659 7.11 -0.25 0.00
N PRO A 660 6.51 0.28 1.05
CA PRO A 660 7.24 1.10 2.00
C PRO A 660 8.28 0.34 2.80
N THR A 661 8.10 -0.97 2.96
CA THR A 661 9.05 -1.86 3.63
C THR A 661 10.02 -2.55 2.66
N GLY A 662 10.01 -2.15 1.39
CA GLY A 662 11.00 -2.59 0.40
C GLY A 662 10.87 -4.06 -0.06
N VAL A 663 9.66 -4.65 0.02
CA VAL A 663 9.43 -6.01 -0.49
C VAL A 663 9.54 -6.05 -2.01
N ASP A 664 10.54 -6.76 -2.54
CA ASP A 664 10.71 -6.99 -3.97
C ASP A 664 10.12 -8.34 -4.41
N MET A 665 8.81 -8.37 -4.60
CA MET A 665 8.11 -9.58 -5.00
C MET A 665 8.47 -10.05 -6.42
N ALA A 666 8.88 -9.15 -7.31
CA ALA A 666 9.32 -9.50 -8.64
C ALA A 666 10.59 -10.36 -8.60
N ARG A 667 11.53 -9.99 -7.73
CA ARG A 667 12.76 -10.73 -7.48
C ARG A 667 12.49 -12.03 -6.71
N MET A 668 11.59 -12.01 -5.72
CA MET A 668 11.17 -13.22 -4.99
C MET A 668 10.50 -14.25 -5.91
N LYS A 669 9.75 -13.82 -6.94
CA LYS A 669 9.18 -14.71 -7.95
C LYS A 669 10.27 -15.45 -8.75
N ILE A 670 11.41 -14.82 -9.02
CA ILE A 670 12.55 -15.46 -9.71
C ILE A 670 13.10 -16.61 -8.84
N GLU A 671 13.30 -16.37 -7.53
CA GLU A 671 13.72 -17.42 -6.59
C GLU A 671 12.72 -18.57 -6.52
N PHE A 672 11.43 -18.25 -6.39
CA PHE A 672 10.37 -19.24 -6.40
C PHE A 672 10.40 -20.08 -7.70
N ARG A 673 10.48 -19.45 -8.88
CA ARG A 673 10.56 -20.14 -10.18
C ARG A 673 11.82 -21.00 -10.29
N HIS A 674 12.95 -20.53 -9.75
CA HIS A 674 14.19 -21.31 -9.70
C HIS A 674 14.01 -22.58 -8.86
N ALA A 675 13.48 -22.47 -7.64
CA ALA A 675 13.19 -23.60 -6.77
C ALA A 675 12.17 -24.58 -7.39
N TRP A 676 11.11 -24.05 -8.00
CA TRP A 676 10.11 -24.83 -8.70
C TRP A 676 10.71 -25.68 -9.83
N ASN A 677 11.50 -25.06 -10.70
CA ASN A 677 12.11 -25.74 -11.86
C ASN A 677 13.08 -26.84 -11.46
N ARG A 678 13.80 -26.69 -10.34
CA ARG A 678 14.67 -27.73 -9.81
C ARG A 678 13.91 -29.00 -9.42
N ARG A 679 12.65 -28.85 -9.01
CA ARG A 679 11.81 -29.99 -8.60
C ARG A 679 10.99 -30.56 -9.77
N HIS A 680 10.38 -29.70 -10.58
CA HIS A 680 9.38 -30.08 -11.59
C HIS A 680 9.90 -30.05 -13.02
N GLY A 681 11.07 -29.44 -13.25
CA GLY A 681 11.61 -29.24 -14.60
C GLY A 681 10.89 -28.13 -15.36
N LEU A 682 11.20 -28.04 -16.66
CA LEU A 682 10.65 -27.02 -17.57
C LEU A 682 9.72 -27.66 -18.59
N THR A 683 8.55 -27.10 -18.79
CA THR A 683 7.65 -27.40 -19.89
C THR A 683 8.23 -26.94 -21.24
N LEU A 684 7.73 -27.50 -22.36
CA LEU A 684 8.13 -27.06 -23.71
C LEU A 684 7.85 -25.57 -23.92
N LYS A 685 6.70 -25.06 -23.45
CA LYS A 685 6.34 -23.63 -23.51
C LYS A 685 7.40 -22.78 -22.81
N GLN A 686 7.74 -23.11 -21.58
CA GLN A 686 8.75 -22.39 -20.81
C GLN A 686 10.12 -22.39 -21.48
N ARG A 687 10.52 -23.52 -22.08
CA ARG A 687 11.76 -23.58 -22.86
C ARG A 687 11.72 -22.66 -24.08
N LEU A 688 10.61 -22.63 -24.83
CA LEU A 688 10.46 -21.74 -25.98
C LEU A 688 10.55 -20.27 -25.57
N ILE A 689 9.94 -19.88 -24.45
CA ILE A 689 10.00 -18.50 -23.94
C ILE A 689 11.41 -18.17 -23.46
N ALA A 690 11.99 -19.00 -22.60
CA ALA A 690 13.30 -18.73 -22.00
C ALA A 690 14.41 -18.63 -23.02
N TYR A 691 14.47 -19.60 -23.94
CA TYR A 691 15.56 -19.69 -24.93
C TYR A 691 15.33 -18.88 -26.21
N LEU A 692 14.25 -18.06 -26.26
CA LEU A 692 13.94 -17.19 -27.41
C LEU A 692 15.16 -16.44 -27.95
N PRO A 693 16.03 -15.80 -27.16
CA PRO A 693 17.20 -15.09 -27.67
C PRO A 693 18.21 -15.98 -28.41
N ARG A 694 18.28 -17.28 -28.07
CA ARG A 694 19.24 -18.20 -28.66
C ARG A 694 18.83 -18.71 -30.04
N TYR A 695 17.52 -18.91 -30.27
CA TYR A 695 17.01 -19.35 -31.57
C TYR A 695 16.47 -18.20 -32.45
N ALA A 696 16.44 -16.96 -31.96
CA ALA A 696 15.82 -15.83 -32.65
C ALA A 696 16.35 -15.60 -34.07
N ARG A 697 17.66 -15.86 -34.29
CA ARG A 697 18.26 -15.75 -35.63
C ARG A 697 17.68 -16.75 -36.62
N ALA A 698 17.52 -17.99 -36.23
CA ALA A 698 16.91 -19.03 -37.06
C ALA A 698 15.42 -18.77 -37.27
N ALA A 699 14.71 -18.38 -36.23
CA ALA A 699 13.30 -18.01 -36.29
C ALA A 699 13.04 -16.82 -37.22
N SER A 700 13.92 -15.82 -37.22
CA SER A 700 13.89 -14.68 -38.13
C SER A 700 14.04 -15.11 -39.60
N ALA A 701 14.90 -16.09 -39.92
CA ALA A 701 15.02 -16.64 -41.27
C ALA A 701 13.74 -17.38 -41.71
N LEU A 702 13.06 -18.02 -40.77
CA LEU A 702 11.79 -18.74 -40.96
C LEU A 702 10.55 -17.86 -40.73
N ALA A 703 10.71 -16.55 -40.70
CA ALA A 703 9.65 -15.59 -40.39
C ALA A 703 8.31 -15.79 -41.15
N PRO A 704 8.26 -16.06 -42.49
CA PRO A 704 6.99 -16.27 -43.17
C PRO A 704 6.21 -17.47 -42.63
N LEU A 705 6.89 -18.54 -42.27
CA LEU A 705 6.27 -19.74 -41.71
C LEU A 705 5.77 -19.51 -40.29
N LEU A 706 6.59 -18.91 -39.43
CA LEU A 706 6.21 -18.65 -38.04
C LEU A 706 5.12 -17.58 -37.92
N ASN A 707 5.14 -16.57 -38.78
CA ASN A 707 4.12 -15.53 -38.81
C ASN A 707 2.78 -15.99 -39.40
N ALA A 708 2.73 -17.15 -40.12
CA ALA A 708 1.50 -17.72 -40.63
C ALA A 708 0.48 -18.01 -39.51
N ARG A 709 0.95 -18.32 -38.29
CA ARG A 709 0.10 -18.50 -37.10
C ARG A 709 -0.81 -17.28 -36.87
N ASN A 710 -0.32 -16.06 -37.03
CA ASN A 710 -1.11 -14.85 -36.79
C ASN A 710 -2.17 -14.58 -37.86
N ARG A 711 -2.11 -15.29 -39.03
CA ARG A 711 -3.03 -15.12 -40.15
C ARG A 711 -3.99 -16.29 -40.32
N ILE A 712 -3.64 -17.47 -39.87
CA ILE A 712 -4.39 -18.71 -40.06
C ILE A 712 -4.96 -19.15 -38.70
N ALA A 713 -6.26 -19.01 -38.52
CA ALA A 713 -6.94 -19.33 -37.24
C ALA A 713 -6.73 -20.79 -36.78
N GLY A 714 -6.67 -21.74 -37.72
CA GLY A 714 -6.38 -23.15 -37.39
C GLY A 714 -4.99 -23.35 -36.76
N LEU A 715 -3.96 -22.64 -37.25
CA LEU A 715 -2.63 -22.67 -36.65
C LEU A 715 -2.58 -21.97 -35.27
N ALA A 716 -3.38 -20.90 -35.12
CA ALA A 716 -3.49 -20.22 -33.83
C ALA A 716 -4.11 -21.14 -32.76
N ARG A 717 -5.18 -21.88 -33.09
CA ARG A 717 -5.81 -22.88 -32.21
C ARG A 717 -4.86 -24.04 -31.90
N ALA A 718 -4.20 -24.61 -32.89
CA ALA A 718 -3.21 -25.66 -32.68
C ALA A 718 -2.08 -25.19 -31.74
N ALA A 719 -1.62 -23.95 -31.87
CA ALA A 719 -0.62 -23.38 -30.95
C ALA A 719 -1.16 -23.19 -29.53
N GLU A 720 -2.45 -22.90 -29.38
CA GLU A 720 -3.11 -22.83 -28.07
C GLU A 720 -3.19 -24.22 -27.44
N ASP A 721 -3.68 -25.23 -28.17
CA ASP A 721 -3.86 -26.58 -27.66
C ASP A 721 -2.53 -27.27 -27.30
N LEU A 722 -1.48 -27.07 -28.12
CA LEU A 722 -0.19 -27.74 -27.93
C LEU A 722 0.76 -27.00 -27.01
N LEU A 723 0.75 -25.67 -27.03
CA LEU A 723 1.73 -24.82 -26.38
C LEU A 723 1.10 -23.85 -25.36
N GLY A 724 -0.23 -23.71 -25.32
CA GLY A 724 -0.92 -22.82 -24.41
C GLY A 724 -0.81 -21.32 -24.78
N PHE A 725 -0.44 -20.98 -26.02
CA PHE A 725 -0.46 -19.58 -26.52
C PHE A 725 -1.82 -19.23 -27.07
N SER A 726 -2.47 -18.24 -26.49
CA SER A 726 -3.85 -17.86 -26.78
C SER A 726 -4.08 -17.60 -28.28
N ALA A 727 -5.09 -18.26 -28.84
CA ALA A 727 -5.53 -18.03 -30.22
C ALA A 727 -6.22 -16.67 -30.40
N ARG A 728 -6.64 -16.04 -29.28
CA ARG A 728 -7.26 -14.70 -29.26
C ARG A 728 -6.22 -13.55 -29.36
N ARG A 729 -4.92 -13.89 -29.47
CA ARG A 729 -3.84 -12.90 -29.56
C ARG A 729 -2.92 -13.15 -30.73
N SER A 730 -2.47 -12.07 -31.37
CA SER A 730 -1.32 -12.11 -32.26
C SER A 730 -0.02 -12.32 -31.46
N LEU A 731 0.90 -13.14 -31.95
CA LEU A 731 2.26 -13.21 -31.43
C LEU A 731 3.14 -12.14 -32.11
N PRO A 732 4.25 -11.71 -31.46
CA PRO A 732 5.20 -10.79 -32.07
C PRO A 732 5.64 -11.27 -33.45
N THR A 733 5.63 -10.36 -34.42
CA THR A 733 5.95 -10.69 -35.83
C THR A 733 7.44 -10.75 -36.05
N TRP A 734 7.95 -11.93 -36.40
CA TRP A 734 9.35 -12.10 -36.80
C TRP A 734 9.68 -11.29 -38.05
N ARG A 735 10.82 -10.57 -38.01
CA ARG A 735 11.32 -9.74 -39.10
C ARG A 735 12.56 -10.39 -39.74
N ARG A 736 12.64 -10.43 -41.09
CA ARG A 736 13.85 -10.87 -41.82
C ARG A 736 14.89 -9.76 -41.91
N ASP A 737 14.45 -8.52 -41.98
CA ASP A 737 15.28 -7.29 -42.05
C ASP A 737 15.72 -6.84 -40.63
N ARG A 738 16.28 -7.78 -39.86
CA ARG A 738 16.76 -7.52 -38.51
C ARG A 738 17.77 -6.37 -38.47
N PHE A 739 17.82 -5.65 -37.32
CA PHE A 739 18.84 -4.64 -37.10
C PHE A 739 20.26 -5.26 -37.02
N GLN A 740 21.23 -4.61 -37.62
CA GLN A 740 22.64 -5.04 -37.63
C GLN A 740 23.55 -3.94 -37.06
N ALA A 741 24.58 -4.32 -36.29
CA ALA A 741 25.51 -3.39 -35.67
C ALA A 741 26.19 -2.47 -36.74
N SER A 742 26.47 -2.98 -37.94
CA SER A 742 27.03 -2.20 -39.05
C SER A 742 26.12 -1.07 -39.54
N GLU A 743 24.82 -1.08 -39.21
CA GLU A 743 23.93 0.05 -39.55
C GLU A 743 24.30 1.30 -38.74
N ALA A 744 24.73 1.11 -37.46
CA ALA A 744 25.18 2.23 -36.61
C ALA A 744 26.48 2.88 -37.19
N GLU A 745 27.45 2.06 -37.62
CA GLU A 745 28.67 2.54 -38.21
C GLU A 745 28.41 3.34 -39.47
N ARG A 746 27.61 2.77 -40.39
CA ARG A 746 27.24 3.47 -41.66
C ARG A 746 26.47 4.77 -41.42
N ALA A 747 25.58 4.79 -40.41
CA ALA A 747 24.81 6.00 -40.11
C ALA A 747 25.71 7.10 -39.49
N SER A 748 26.64 6.75 -38.60
CA SER A 748 27.59 7.70 -38.04
C SER A 748 28.59 8.24 -39.14
N GLU A 749 29.01 7.39 -40.07
CA GLU A 749 29.78 7.79 -41.23
C GLU A 749 29.01 8.75 -42.15
N GLY A 750 27.78 8.37 -42.52
CA GLY A 750 26.92 9.18 -43.37
C GLY A 750 26.53 10.53 -42.77
N ALA A 751 26.44 10.62 -41.47
CA ALA A 751 26.19 11.85 -40.71
C ALA A 751 27.48 12.68 -40.42
N GLY A 752 28.65 12.13 -40.74
CA GLY A 752 29.95 12.75 -40.46
C GLY A 752 30.30 12.84 -38.96
N THR A 753 29.70 12.02 -38.16
CA THR A 753 29.91 11.98 -36.69
C THR A 753 30.91 10.93 -36.25
N ARG A 754 31.27 9.98 -37.10
CA ARG A 754 32.22 8.91 -36.82
C ARG A 754 33.56 9.45 -36.33
N GLY A 755 33.98 9.10 -35.11
CA GLY A 755 35.22 9.57 -34.50
C GLY A 755 35.32 11.08 -34.21
N LYS A 756 34.24 11.85 -34.44
CA LYS A 756 34.17 13.31 -34.24
C LYS A 756 33.08 13.72 -33.24
N GLY A 757 31.98 12.97 -33.16
CA GLY A 757 30.91 13.18 -32.21
C GLY A 757 31.21 12.62 -30.83
N ARG A 758 30.40 13.00 -29.83
CA ARG A 758 30.43 12.31 -28.53
C ARG A 758 29.94 10.87 -28.72
N GLU A 759 30.73 9.92 -28.26
CA GLU A 759 30.39 8.51 -28.38
C GLU A 759 29.18 8.15 -27.48
N VAL A 760 28.25 7.36 -28.04
CA VAL A 760 27.18 6.70 -27.32
C VAL A 760 27.04 5.27 -27.79
N VAL A 761 26.65 4.36 -26.89
CA VAL A 761 26.41 2.96 -27.27
C VAL A 761 24.92 2.71 -27.39
N LEU A 762 24.48 2.25 -28.55
CA LEU A 762 23.09 1.77 -28.74
C LEU A 762 23.02 0.26 -28.39
N PHE A 763 22.28 -0.08 -27.34
CA PHE A 763 21.99 -1.45 -26.99
C PHE A 763 20.71 -1.89 -27.70
N ALA A 764 20.87 -2.59 -28.83
CA ALA A 764 19.76 -3.21 -29.54
C ALA A 764 19.54 -4.63 -28.97
N ASP A 765 18.55 -4.76 -28.07
CA ASP A 765 18.15 -6.02 -27.47
C ASP A 765 17.47 -6.97 -28.46
N THR A 766 17.12 -8.19 -27.99
CA THR A 766 16.51 -9.25 -28.84
C THR A 766 15.20 -8.79 -29.48
N PHE A 767 14.34 -8.07 -28.76
CA PHE A 767 13.04 -7.61 -29.30
C PHE A 767 13.23 -6.51 -30.33
N THR A 768 14.06 -5.52 -30.02
CA THR A 768 14.45 -4.44 -30.93
C THR A 768 15.15 -4.98 -32.17
N THR A 769 15.94 -6.06 -32.04
CA THR A 769 16.68 -6.63 -33.18
C THR A 769 15.79 -7.41 -34.14
N TYR A 770 14.92 -8.31 -33.63
CA TYR A 770 14.24 -9.34 -34.45
C TYR A 770 12.75 -9.09 -34.67
N PHE A 771 12.12 -8.19 -33.88
CA PHE A 771 10.69 -7.93 -34.02
C PHE A 771 10.41 -6.49 -34.41
N GLU A 772 11.16 -5.52 -33.87
CA GLU A 772 10.94 -4.10 -34.08
C GLU A 772 12.22 -3.34 -34.45
N PRO A 773 12.95 -3.74 -35.56
CA PRO A 773 14.22 -3.10 -35.97
C PRO A 773 14.06 -1.63 -36.30
N ASP A 774 12.86 -1.18 -36.65
CA ASP A 774 12.56 0.20 -37.01
C ASP A 774 12.73 1.15 -35.78
N ASN A 775 12.58 0.65 -34.57
CA ASN A 775 12.84 1.44 -33.36
C ASN A 775 14.33 1.76 -33.20
N ALA A 776 15.22 0.76 -33.49
CA ALA A 776 16.67 0.97 -33.46
C ALA A 776 17.12 1.92 -34.59
N ARG A 777 16.59 1.77 -35.80
CA ARG A 777 16.89 2.65 -36.95
C ARG A 777 16.45 4.08 -36.67
N ALA A 778 15.27 4.27 -36.09
CA ALA A 778 14.76 5.59 -35.69
C ALA A 778 15.64 6.24 -34.62
N ALA A 779 15.99 5.49 -33.55
CA ALA A 779 16.89 5.99 -32.51
C ALA A 779 18.26 6.40 -33.11
N LEU A 780 18.79 5.57 -33.98
CA LEU A 780 20.05 5.82 -34.70
C LEU A 780 19.98 7.13 -35.53
N ALA A 781 18.89 7.34 -36.30
CA ALA A 781 18.68 8.56 -37.07
C ALA A 781 18.64 9.80 -36.16
N VAL A 782 17.93 9.76 -35.05
CA VAL A 782 17.82 10.87 -34.07
C VAL A 782 19.18 11.16 -33.44
N LEU A 783 19.92 10.14 -32.97
CA LEU A 783 21.21 10.32 -32.29
C LEU A 783 22.27 10.87 -33.23
N THR A 784 22.39 10.36 -34.47
CA THR A 784 23.37 10.84 -35.45
C THR A 784 23.04 12.27 -35.90
N ARG A 785 21.76 12.62 -36.11
CA ARG A 785 21.32 13.99 -36.36
C ARG A 785 21.60 14.95 -35.21
N ALA A 786 21.53 14.45 -33.99
CA ALA A 786 21.91 15.21 -32.79
C ALA A 786 23.43 15.39 -32.66
N GLY A 787 24.24 14.73 -33.50
CA GLY A 787 25.68 14.87 -33.55
C GLY A 787 26.49 13.85 -32.75
N TYR A 788 25.85 12.74 -32.35
CA TYR A 788 26.53 11.65 -31.61
C TYR A 788 27.19 10.65 -32.57
N ASP A 789 28.32 10.11 -32.16
CA ASP A 789 28.96 8.94 -32.79
C ASP A 789 28.34 7.69 -32.13
N VAL A 790 27.50 6.98 -32.87
CA VAL A 790 26.72 5.84 -32.34
C VAL A 790 27.44 4.54 -32.66
N VAL A 791 27.76 3.81 -31.59
CA VAL A 791 28.32 2.46 -31.64
C VAL A 791 27.22 1.48 -31.25
N ALA A 792 26.95 0.46 -32.05
CA ALA A 792 26.09 -0.64 -31.65
C ALA A 792 26.93 -1.74 -31.03
N ALA A 793 26.76 -1.99 -29.73
CA ALA A 793 27.53 -3.01 -29.01
C ALA A 793 27.17 -4.42 -29.50
N SER A 794 28.22 -5.23 -29.70
CA SER A 794 28.10 -6.65 -30.05
C SER A 794 29.15 -7.45 -29.31
N ALA A 795 28.78 -8.55 -28.68
CA ALA A 795 29.72 -9.47 -28.04
C ALA A 795 30.41 -10.42 -29.04
N ASP A 796 29.66 -10.83 -30.04
CA ASP A 796 30.10 -11.65 -31.15
C ASP A 796 29.24 -11.37 -32.39
N ARG A 797 29.72 -11.76 -33.55
CA ARG A 797 28.98 -11.57 -34.81
C ARG A 797 27.81 -12.55 -35.01
N ALA A 798 27.73 -13.59 -34.18
CA ALA A 798 26.76 -14.67 -34.35
C ALA A 798 25.42 -14.38 -33.69
N ARG A 799 25.42 -13.69 -32.53
CA ARG A 799 24.25 -13.49 -31.71
C ARG A 799 24.26 -12.09 -31.05
N PRO A 800 23.14 -11.32 -31.10
CA PRO A 800 23.05 -10.04 -30.39
C PRO A 800 23.20 -10.21 -28.88
N LEU A 801 23.49 -9.12 -28.20
CA LEU A 801 23.48 -9.06 -26.74
C LEU A 801 22.05 -9.24 -26.21
N CYS A 802 21.92 -9.97 -25.10
CA CYS A 802 20.65 -10.18 -24.43
C CYS A 802 20.78 -9.87 -22.95
N CYS A 803 19.81 -9.16 -22.40
CA CYS A 803 19.74 -8.83 -20.96
C CYS A 803 19.45 -10.06 -20.06
N GLY A 804 19.11 -11.23 -20.61
CA GLY A 804 18.76 -12.42 -19.84
C GLY A 804 17.35 -12.41 -19.25
N ARG A 805 16.52 -11.40 -19.54
CA ARG A 805 15.18 -11.26 -18.94
C ARG A 805 14.27 -12.43 -19.17
N THR A 806 14.32 -13.08 -20.35
CA THR A 806 13.51 -14.27 -20.67
C THR A 806 13.89 -15.47 -19.80
N PHE A 807 15.18 -15.63 -19.51
CA PHE A 807 15.67 -16.66 -18.60
C PHE A 807 15.23 -16.40 -17.15
N LEU A 808 15.38 -15.15 -16.67
CA LEU A 808 14.94 -14.76 -15.32
C LEU A 808 13.43 -14.94 -15.14
N ALA A 809 12.62 -14.59 -16.13
CA ALA A 809 11.17 -14.77 -16.07
C ALA A 809 10.75 -16.23 -15.86
N GLU A 810 11.53 -17.17 -16.37
CA GLU A 810 11.31 -18.61 -16.21
C GLU A 810 12.20 -19.24 -15.11
N GLY A 811 12.88 -18.46 -14.27
CA GLY A 811 13.68 -18.96 -13.14
C GLY A 811 15.01 -19.62 -13.52
N LEU A 812 15.50 -19.41 -14.74
CA LEU A 812 16.78 -19.93 -15.21
C LEU A 812 17.92 -18.94 -14.89
N VAL A 813 18.26 -18.84 -13.62
CA VAL A 813 19.21 -17.83 -13.11
C VAL A 813 20.62 -18.03 -13.65
N ASP A 814 21.09 -19.26 -13.79
CA ASP A 814 22.44 -19.55 -14.30
C ASP A 814 22.59 -19.13 -15.77
N GLU A 815 21.56 -19.36 -16.59
CA GLU A 815 21.52 -18.92 -17.98
C GLU A 815 21.50 -17.37 -18.07
N ALA A 816 20.76 -16.73 -17.17
CA ALA A 816 20.74 -15.28 -17.09
C ALA A 816 22.11 -14.71 -16.65
N LYS A 817 22.81 -15.35 -15.71
CA LYS A 817 24.19 -15.01 -15.32
C LYS A 817 25.15 -15.12 -16.51
N ALA A 818 25.01 -16.15 -17.33
CA ALA A 818 25.83 -16.31 -18.52
C ALA A 818 25.60 -15.16 -19.55
N GLU A 819 24.36 -14.77 -19.78
CA GLU A 819 24.05 -13.62 -20.66
C GLU A 819 24.54 -12.30 -20.04
N ALA A 820 24.38 -12.10 -18.75
CA ALA A 820 24.85 -10.92 -18.05
C ALA A 820 26.39 -10.76 -18.16
N ARG A 821 27.15 -11.86 -18.01
CA ARG A 821 28.61 -11.83 -18.23
C ARG A 821 28.98 -11.43 -19.67
N ARG A 822 28.25 -11.91 -20.67
CA ARG A 822 28.44 -11.48 -22.08
C ARG A 822 28.17 -9.99 -22.25
N MET A 823 27.09 -9.51 -21.65
CA MET A 823 26.73 -8.08 -21.66
C MET A 823 27.83 -7.22 -21.01
N ILE A 824 28.28 -7.62 -19.81
CA ILE A 824 29.34 -6.91 -19.08
C ILE A 824 30.61 -6.90 -19.93
N ALA A 825 31.04 -8.03 -20.48
CA ALA A 825 32.25 -8.11 -21.30
C ALA A 825 32.22 -7.15 -22.52
N ALA A 826 31.04 -7.00 -23.12
CA ALA A 826 30.87 -6.13 -24.29
C ALA A 826 30.72 -4.64 -23.94
N LEU A 827 30.05 -4.32 -22.84
CA LEU A 827 29.64 -2.93 -22.54
C LEU A 827 30.52 -2.23 -21.50
N LEU A 828 31.15 -2.99 -20.60
CA LEU A 828 31.96 -2.43 -19.52
C LEU A 828 33.14 -1.53 -20.02
N PRO A 829 33.84 -1.86 -21.14
CA PRO A 829 34.88 -0.97 -21.66
C PRO A 829 34.36 0.42 -22.02
N HIS A 830 33.12 0.52 -22.50
CA HIS A 830 32.44 1.78 -22.79
C HIS A 830 32.02 2.49 -21.49
N ALA A 831 31.37 1.78 -20.57
CA ALA A 831 30.94 2.33 -19.29
C ALA A 831 32.11 2.90 -18.48
N ARG A 832 33.28 2.22 -18.44
CA ARG A 832 34.50 2.71 -17.77
C ARG A 832 35.07 3.99 -18.39
N ARG A 833 34.75 4.28 -19.65
CA ARG A 833 35.10 5.56 -20.30
C ARG A 833 34.03 6.64 -20.09
N GLY A 834 32.97 6.36 -19.34
CA GLY A 834 31.88 7.29 -19.12
C GLY A 834 30.90 7.39 -20.30
N VAL A 835 30.91 6.42 -21.23
CA VAL A 835 30.06 6.43 -22.41
C VAL A 835 28.66 5.92 -22.04
N PRO A 836 27.58 6.68 -22.32
CA PRO A 836 26.21 6.25 -22.07
C PRO A 836 25.83 5.03 -22.90
N ILE A 837 25.14 4.09 -22.28
CA ILE A 837 24.58 2.89 -22.90
C ILE A 837 23.07 3.08 -23.03
N ILE A 838 22.61 3.33 -24.24
CA ILE A 838 21.24 3.71 -24.55
C ILE A 838 20.43 2.47 -24.94
N GLY A 839 19.40 2.14 -24.17
CA GLY A 839 18.45 1.07 -24.48
C GLY A 839 17.09 1.60 -24.93
N LEU A 840 16.36 0.80 -25.70
CA LEU A 840 15.06 1.14 -26.26
C LEU A 840 13.92 0.43 -25.55
N GLU A 841 14.09 -0.85 -25.21
CA GLU A 841 13.10 -1.63 -24.50
C GLU A 841 13.26 -1.49 -22.98
N PRO A 842 12.28 -0.89 -22.25
CA PRO A 842 12.40 -0.64 -20.81
C PRO A 842 12.65 -1.91 -19.99
N SER A 843 12.01 -3.03 -20.34
CA SER A 843 12.19 -4.27 -19.59
C SER A 843 13.60 -4.83 -19.73
N CYS A 844 14.23 -4.66 -20.87
CA CYS A 844 15.61 -5.10 -21.11
C CYS A 844 16.62 -4.18 -20.44
N LEU A 845 16.47 -2.84 -20.61
CA LEU A 845 17.41 -1.90 -20.02
C LEU A 845 17.39 -1.94 -18.49
N PHE A 846 16.21 -1.94 -17.89
CA PHE A 846 16.12 -1.97 -16.42
C PHE A 846 16.55 -3.31 -15.80
N THR A 847 16.71 -4.38 -16.57
CA THR A 847 17.38 -5.59 -16.10
C THR A 847 18.86 -5.33 -15.77
N LEU A 848 19.54 -4.46 -16.54
CA LEU A 848 20.93 -4.05 -16.27
C LEU A 848 21.02 -3.22 -14.98
N LYS A 849 20.02 -2.41 -14.68
CA LYS A 849 19.96 -1.53 -13.51
C LYS A 849 19.44 -2.21 -12.23
N ASP A 850 18.94 -3.43 -12.32
CA ASP A 850 18.27 -4.11 -11.22
C ASP A 850 18.75 -5.56 -11.04
N GLU A 851 18.30 -6.49 -11.87
CA GLU A 851 18.61 -7.89 -11.65
C GLU A 851 20.11 -8.20 -11.79
N PHE A 852 20.87 -7.47 -12.62
CA PHE A 852 22.32 -7.66 -12.70
C PHE A 852 23.02 -7.43 -11.37
N LEU A 853 22.53 -6.46 -10.59
CA LEU A 853 23.04 -6.19 -9.24
C LEU A 853 22.75 -7.34 -8.26
N ALA A 854 21.72 -8.13 -8.54
CA ALA A 854 21.30 -9.26 -7.74
C ALA A 854 21.90 -10.60 -8.20
N LEU A 855 22.57 -10.65 -9.34
CA LEU A 855 23.17 -11.88 -9.88
C LEU A 855 24.54 -12.22 -9.26
N GLY A 856 25.07 -11.42 -8.32
CA GLY A 856 26.38 -11.64 -7.71
C GLY A 856 27.54 -11.42 -8.68
N LEU A 857 27.43 -10.42 -9.56
CA LEU A 857 28.43 -10.07 -10.57
C LEU A 857 29.37 -8.93 -10.15
N GLY A 858 29.19 -8.41 -8.94
CA GLY A 858 30.08 -7.44 -8.30
C GLY A 858 30.12 -6.05 -8.98
N ALA A 859 31.21 -5.31 -8.72
CA ALA A 859 31.40 -3.93 -9.14
C ALA A 859 31.29 -3.67 -10.66
N ASP A 860 31.50 -4.67 -11.50
CA ASP A 860 31.35 -4.55 -12.94
C ASP A 860 29.88 -4.38 -13.35
N ALA A 861 28.95 -5.06 -12.63
CA ALA A 861 27.53 -4.85 -12.82
C ALA A 861 27.10 -3.46 -12.34
N ASP A 862 27.65 -2.99 -11.21
CA ASP A 862 27.36 -1.64 -10.69
C ASP A 862 27.80 -0.56 -11.68
N ALA A 863 29.03 -0.68 -12.21
CA ALA A 863 29.59 0.25 -13.20
C ALA A 863 28.71 0.28 -14.49
N LEU A 864 28.25 -0.88 -14.96
CA LEU A 864 27.37 -0.95 -16.11
C LEU A 864 26.00 -0.31 -15.83
N ALA A 865 25.41 -0.60 -14.68
CA ALA A 865 24.09 -0.07 -14.26
C ALA A 865 24.11 1.47 -14.18
N GLY A 866 25.20 2.06 -13.72
CA GLY A 866 25.38 3.51 -13.61
C GLY A 866 25.36 4.24 -14.96
N HIS A 867 25.74 3.57 -16.06
CA HIS A 867 25.83 4.16 -17.42
C HIS A 867 24.69 3.73 -18.34
N ALA A 868 23.81 2.81 -17.90
CA ALA A 868 22.64 2.37 -18.66
C ALA A 868 21.50 3.41 -18.55
N VAL A 869 20.94 3.84 -19.68
CA VAL A 869 19.91 4.88 -19.75
C VAL A 869 18.92 4.58 -20.86
N LEU A 870 17.61 4.85 -20.64
CA LEU A 870 16.64 4.77 -21.73
C LEU A 870 16.87 5.89 -22.76
N PHE A 871 16.53 5.61 -24.00
CA PHE A 871 16.59 6.60 -25.07
C PHE A 871 15.82 7.89 -24.72
N SER A 872 14.61 7.75 -24.15
CA SER A 872 13.81 8.91 -23.71
C SER A 872 14.48 9.68 -22.57
N GLU A 873 15.09 8.99 -21.59
CA GLU A 873 15.84 9.64 -20.50
C GLU A 873 17.06 10.39 -21.04
N PHE A 874 17.81 9.75 -21.96
CA PHE A 874 18.98 10.36 -22.58
C PHE A 874 18.60 11.64 -23.34
N ILE A 875 17.60 11.59 -24.23
CA ILE A 875 17.15 12.74 -25.00
C ILE A 875 16.65 13.88 -24.10
N ALA A 876 15.85 13.57 -23.07
CA ALA A 876 15.34 14.58 -22.15
C ALA A 876 16.49 15.24 -21.34
N ALA A 877 17.46 14.47 -20.87
CA ALA A 877 18.63 14.97 -20.14
C ALA A 877 19.54 15.84 -21.03
N GLU A 878 19.81 15.40 -22.25
CA GLU A 878 20.65 16.17 -23.21
C GLU A 878 19.96 17.46 -23.65
N ALA A 879 18.61 17.45 -23.78
CA ALA A 879 17.84 18.66 -24.05
C ALA A 879 17.93 19.66 -22.88
N GLY A 880 17.69 19.18 -21.65
CA GLY A 880 17.80 20.00 -20.45
C GLY A 880 19.20 20.61 -20.24
N ALA A 881 20.23 19.92 -20.71
CA ALA A 881 21.60 20.40 -20.68
C ALA A 881 21.98 21.28 -21.91
N GLY A 882 21.06 21.56 -22.80
CA GLY A 882 21.31 22.38 -24.03
C GLY A 882 22.21 21.71 -25.07
N ARG A 883 22.41 20.39 -25.01
CA ARG A 883 23.35 19.66 -25.86
C ARG A 883 22.75 19.11 -27.18
N LEU A 884 21.47 19.37 -27.43
CA LEU A 884 20.74 18.96 -28.65
C LEU A 884 20.62 20.08 -29.70
N ALA A 885 21.52 21.08 -29.73
CA ALA A 885 21.44 22.20 -30.64
C ALA A 885 21.43 21.80 -32.12
N ARG A 886 22.06 20.66 -32.46
CA ARG A 886 22.06 20.10 -33.84
C ARG A 886 20.79 19.39 -34.22
N LEU A 887 20.01 18.90 -33.24
CA LEU A 887 18.74 18.21 -33.47
C LEU A 887 17.68 19.23 -33.86
N LYS A 888 17.33 19.28 -35.16
CA LYS A 888 16.26 20.13 -35.66
C LYS A 888 15.00 19.29 -35.81
N LEU A 889 13.93 19.69 -35.10
CA LEU A 889 12.63 19.04 -35.14
C LEU A 889 11.61 20.00 -35.76
N GLN A 890 10.72 19.46 -36.58
CA GLN A 890 9.58 20.15 -37.16
C GLN A 890 8.27 19.65 -36.60
N ALA A 891 7.21 20.46 -36.74
CA ALA A 891 5.88 20.07 -36.30
C ALA A 891 5.37 18.85 -37.09
N LEU A 892 4.72 17.96 -36.40
CA LEU A 892 4.04 16.81 -36.99
C LEU A 892 2.62 17.18 -37.45
N PRO A 893 2.05 16.41 -38.41
CA PRO A 893 0.63 16.55 -38.76
C PRO A 893 -0.27 16.38 -37.53
N GLN A 894 0.05 15.42 -36.67
CA GLN A 894 -0.67 15.17 -35.40
C GLN A 894 -0.34 16.27 -34.38
N LYS A 895 -1.37 16.78 -33.70
CA LYS A 895 -1.24 17.85 -32.70
C LYS A 895 -1.27 17.35 -31.26
N ALA A 896 -1.65 16.10 -31.05
CA ALA A 896 -1.74 15.49 -29.73
C ALA A 896 -1.05 14.13 -29.67
N ALA A 897 -0.44 13.83 -28.53
CA ALA A 897 0.13 12.53 -28.22
C ALA A 897 -0.35 12.05 -26.84
N LEU A 898 -0.81 10.82 -26.77
CA LEU A 898 -1.22 10.16 -25.55
C LEU A 898 -0.17 9.08 -25.19
N VAL A 899 0.48 9.23 -24.02
CA VAL A 899 1.63 8.42 -23.64
C VAL A 899 1.28 7.42 -22.55
N HIS A 900 1.50 6.12 -22.81
CA HIS A 900 1.48 5.10 -21.76
C HIS A 900 2.90 4.82 -21.26
N GLY A 901 3.15 5.13 -19.97
CA GLY A 901 4.41 4.78 -19.30
C GLY A 901 4.48 3.28 -19.00
N HIS A 902 5.57 2.63 -19.43
CA HIS A 902 5.83 1.23 -19.12
C HIS A 902 5.97 1.01 -17.59
N CYS A 903 5.50 -0.14 -17.07
CA CYS A 903 5.54 -0.42 -15.63
C CYS A 903 6.96 -0.33 -15.03
N HIS A 904 7.99 -0.77 -15.74
CA HIS A 904 9.38 -0.61 -15.30
C HIS A 904 9.84 0.86 -15.34
N GLN A 905 9.43 1.66 -16.34
CA GLN A 905 9.71 3.10 -16.33
C GLN A 905 9.12 3.76 -15.05
N LYS A 906 7.89 3.40 -14.69
CA LYS A 906 7.26 3.88 -13.45
C LYS A 906 8.01 3.39 -12.21
N ALA A 907 8.36 2.11 -12.15
CA ALA A 907 9.10 1.51 -11.03
C ALA A 907 10.50 2.14 -10.80
N PHE A 908 11.13 2.69 -11.86
CA PHE A 908 12.44 3.35 -11.78
C PHE A 908 12.37 4.88 -11.96
N ALA A 909 11.21 5.50 -11.78
CA ALA A 909 10.98 6.94 -11.88
C ALA A 909 11.31 7.57 -13.27
N ALA A 910 11.38 6.75 -14.32
CA ALA A 910 11.74 7.16 -15.67
C ALA A 910 10.53 7.50 -16.58
N ALA A 911 9.29 7.38 -16.05
CA ALA A 911 8.09 7.55 -16.88
C ALA A 911 7.88 8.97 -17.42
N ALA A 912 8.38 9.98 -16.71
CA ALA A 912 8.28 11.39 -17.14
C ALA A 912 9.19 11.73 -18.34
N ALA A 913 10.21 10.93 -18.61
CA ALA A 913 11.19 11.19 -19.64
C ALA A 913 10.60 11.09 -21.07
N THR A 914 9.67 10.15 -21.30
CA THR A 914 9.02 10.01 -22.62
C THR A 914 8.16 11.21 -22.99
N PRO A 915 7.27 11.73 -22.13
CA PRO A 915 6.58 12.99 -22.37
C PRO A 915 7.53 14.18 -22.56
N ALA A 916 8.61 14.26 -21.76
CA ALA A 916 9.60 15.34 -21.86
C ALA A 916 10.30 15.34 -23.22
N ALA A 917 10.71 14.16 -23.70
CA ALA A 917 11.34 14.03 -25.02
C ALA A 917 10.38 14.40 -26.16
N LEU A 918 9.10 14.03 -26.08
CA LEU A 918 8.10 14.36 -27.10
C LEU A 918 7.75 15.86 -27.13
N ARG A 919 7.78 16.56 -25.99
CA ARG A 919 7.56 18.01 -25.93
C ARG A 919 8.63 18.85 -26.65
N LEU A 920 9.73 18.23 -27.07
CA LEU A 920 10.71 18.88 -27.98
C LEU A 920 10.16 19.10 -29.37
N ILE A 921 9.09 18.40 -29.79
CA ILE A 921 8.46 18.53 -31.09
C ILE A 921 7.55 19.76 -31.06
N PRO A 922 7.77 20.76 -31.97
CA PRO A 922 6.97 21.98 -31.98
C PRO A 922 5.48 21.70 -32.19
N GLY A 923 4.63 22.29 -31.30
CA GLY A 923 3.18 22.25 -31.44
C GLY A 923 2.53 20.89 -31.08
N LEU A 924 3.25 19.95 -30.48
CA LEU A 924 2.71 18.69 -30.05
C LEU A 924 2.27 18.78 -28.57
N ASP A 925 0.95 18.64 -28.31
CA ASP A 925 0.40 18.50 -26.96
C ASP A 925 0.59 17.07 -26.46
N VAL A 926 1.20 16.89 -25.28
CA VAL A 926 1.59 15.58 -24.76
C VAL A 926 0.96 15.32 -23.40
N THR A 927 0.04 14.36 -23.38
CA THR A 927 -0.66 13.91 -22.17
C THR A 927 -0.24 12.48 -21.78
N ALA A 928 0.03 12.25 -20.50
CA ALA A 928 0.31 10.92 -19.98
C ALA A 928 -0.98 10.22 -19.49
N ILE A 929 -1.12 8.93 -19.79
CA ILE A 929 -2.24 8.13 -19.29
C ILE A 929 -1.98 7.76 -17.83
N GLU A 930 -2.93 8.08 -16.96
CA GLU A 930 -2.96 7.56 -15.58
C GLU A 930 -3.36 6.07 -15.59
N SER A 931 -2.40 5.19 -15.73
CA SER A 931 -2.61 3.75 -15.83
C SER A 931 -1.61 2.97 -14.99
N SER A 932 -1.98 1.76 -14.56
CA SER A 932 -1.08 0.79 -13.93
C SER A 932 -0.25 0.04 -15.00
N CYS A 933 -0.21 -1.29 -14.94
CA CYS A 933 0.42 -2.15 -15.94
C CYS A 933 -0.52 -2.34 -17.15
N CYS A 934 0.05 -2.50 -18.35
CA CYS A 934 -0.74 -2.87 -19.53
C CYS A 934 -1.30 -4.30 -19.51
N GLY A 935 -0.83 -5.14 -18.58
CA GLY A 935 -1.29 -6.53 -18.45
C GLY A 935 -0.61 -7.54 -19.36
N MET A 936 0.15 -7.14 -20.38
CA MET A 936 0.84 -8.08 -21.27
C MET A 936 2.06 -8.74 -20.61
N ALA A 937 2.93 -7.97 -19.97
CA ALA A 937 4.05 -8.43 -19.15
C ALA A 937 4.88 -9.60 -19.75
N GLY A 938 5.57 -9.37 -20.84
CA GLY A 938 6.36 -10.40 -21.55
C GLY A 938 5.46 -11.49 -22.13
N ALA A 939 5.69 -12.74 -21.76
CA ALA A 939 4.90 -13.89 -22.24
C ALA A 939 3.52 -14.02 -21.58
N PHE A 940 3.31 -13.42 -20.38
CA PHE A 940 2.12 -13.60 -19.55
C PHE A 940 0.80 -13.39 -20.31
N GLY A 941 0.65 -12.26 -21.00
CA GLY A 941 -0.58 -11.95 -21.73
C GLY A 941 -0.79 -12.74 -23.00
N TYR A 942 0.22 -13.46 -23.49
CA TYR A 942 0.08 -14.36 -24.63
C TYR A 942 -0.41 -15.75 -24.24
N GLU A 943 -0.36 -16.10 -22.96
CA GLU A 943 -0.83 -17.38 -22.46
C GLU A 943 -2.36 -17.45 -22.39
N ALA A 944 -2.96 -18.54 -22.84
CA ALA A 944 -4.41 -18.71 -22.85
C ALA A 944 -5.01 -18.62 -21.43
N ALA A 945 -4.33 -19.20 -20.44
CA ALA A 945 -4.75 -19.15 -19.05
C ALA A 945 -4.78 -17.73 -18.44
N HIS A 946 -3.97 -16.81 -18.97
CA HIS A 946 -3.82 -15.47 -18.44
C HIS A 946 -4.50 -14.38 -19.26
N HIS A 947 -5.04 -14.72 -20.44
CA HIS A 947 -5.62 -13.75 -21.38
C HIS A 947 -6.65 -12.85 -20.73
N ASP A 948 -7.63 -13.40 -20.01
CA ASP A 948 -8.74 -12.62 -19.45
C ASP A 948 -8.27 -11.69 -18.30
N ILE A 949 -7.33 -12.16 -17.48
CA ILE A 949 -6.70 -11.33 -16.43
C ILE A 949 -5.84 -10.22 -17.05
N SER A 950 -5.09 -10.53 -18.11
CA SER A 950 -4.31 -9.56 -18.88
C SER A 950 -5.20 -8.45 -19.44
N MET A 951 -6.35 -8.82 -20.01
CA MET A 951 -7.35 -7.86 -20.52
C MET A 951 -7.97 -7.03 -19.38
N LYS A 952 -8.36 -7.64 -18.25
CA LYS A 952 -8.87 -6.90 -17.08
C LYS A 952 -7.87 -5.87 -16.56
N MET A 953 -6.57 -6.19 -16.53
CA MET A 953 -5.53 -5.22 -16.14
C MET A 953 -5.49 -4.03 -17.12
N ALA A 954 -5.58 -4.26 -18.40
CA ALA A 954 -5.55 -3.22 -19.43
C ALA A 954 -6.83 -2.38 -19.44
N GLU A 955 -7.98 -3.00 -19.24
CA GLU A 955 -9.30 -2.34 -19.19
C GLU A 955 -9.48 -1.46 -17.96
N ALA A 956 -8.65 -1.64 -16.92
CA ALA A 956 -8.76 -0.81 -15.72
C ALA A 956 -8.55 0.70 -16.01
N SER A 957 -7.74 1.05 -17.01
CA SER A 957 -7.50 2.46 -17.40
C SER A 957 -6.88 2.63 -18.80
N LEU A 958 -5.95 1.76 -19.21
CA LEU A 958 -5.20 1.94 -20.46
C LEU A 958 -6.09 1.91 -21.70
N LEU A 959 -6.81 0.82 -21.93
CA LEU A 959 -7.60 0.64 -23.14
C LEU A 959 -8.78 1.62 -23.24
N PRO A 960 -9.52 1.95 -22.18
CA PRO A 960 -10.52 3.01 -22.21
C PRO A 960 -9.94 4.37 -22.62
N ALA A 961 -8.77 4.76 -22.09
CA ALA A 961 -8.12 6.02 -22.44
C ALA A 961 -7.69 6.05 -23.91
N VAL A 962 -7.14 4.94 -24.43
CA VAL A 962 -6.73 4.83 -25.84
C VAL A 962 -7.92 4.89 -26.79
N ARG A 963 -9.05 4.25 -26.43
CA ARG A 963 -10.27 4.28 -27.27
C ARG A 963 -10.93 5.66 -27.27
N ALA A 964 -10.85 6.39 -26.17
CA ALA A 964 -11.38 7.76 -26.05
C ALA A 964 -10.53 8.79 -26.80
N ALA A 965 -9.28 8.47 -27.14
CA ALA A 965 -8.39 9.37 -27.88
C ALA A 965 -8.88 9.55 -29.31
N GLY A 966 -8.82 10.79 -29.81
CA GLY A 966 -9.18 11.13 -31.18
C GLY A 966 -8.37 10.32 -32.23
N PRO A 967 -8.90 10.14 -33.43
CA PRO A 967 -8.27 9.34 -34.49
C PRO A 967 -6.86 9.86 -34.85
N ASP A 968 -6.64 11.17 -34.83
CA ASP A 968 -5.37 11.83 -35.13
C ASP A 968 -4.43 11.94 -33.92
N THR A 969 -4.79 11.41 -32.78
CA THR A 969 -3.92 11.38 -31.58
C THR A 969 -2.88 10.29 -31.74
N LEU A 970 -1.59 10.63 -31.62
CA LEU A 970 -0.51 9.66 -31.55
C LEU A 970 -0.62 8.87 -30.22
N ILE A 971 -0.62 7.55 -30.32
CA ILE A 971 -0.51 6.69 -29.13
C ILE A 971 0.96 6.28 -29.00
N VAL A 972 1.57 6.61 -27.85
CA VAL A 972 3.01 6.36 -27.63
C VAL A 972 3.22 5.43 -26.44
N ALA A 973 4.04 4.39 -26.66
CA ALA A 973 4.44 3.46 -25.62
C ALA A 973 5.82 2.87 -25.93
N ASP A 974 6.78 2.93 -24.99
CA ASP A 974 8.15 2.48 -25.21
C ASP A 974 8.31 0.95 -25.11
N GLY A 975 7.44 0.26 -24.38
CA GLY A 975 7.52 -1.20 -24.23
C GLY A 975 6.82 -1.96 -25.37
N THR A 976 7.48 -2.94 -25.96
CA THR A 976 6.92 -3.89 -26.95
C THR A 976 5.61 -4.51 -26.45
N SER A 977 5.60 -5.00 -25.21
CA SER A 977 4.41 -5.58 -24.56
C SER A 977 3.23 -4.61 -24.51
N CYS A 978 3.51 -3.32 -24.24
CA CYS A 978 2.46 -2.29 -24.18
C CYS A 978 1.87 -2.00 -25.55
N ARG A 979 2.70 -1.92 -26.59
CA ARG A 979 2.24 -1.69 -27.97
C ARG A 979 1.36 -2.83 -28.46
N HIS A 980 1.75 -4.08 -28.21
CA HIS A 980 0.94 -5.26 -28.54
C HIS A 980 -0.38 -5.29 -27.80
N GLN A 981 -0.39 -4.93 -26.49
CA GLN A 981 -1.63 -4.86 -25.71
C GLN A 981 -2.60 -3.81 -26.29
N ILE A 982 -2.09 -2.66 -26.67
CA ILE A 982 -2.90 -1.57 -27.26
C ILE A 982 -3.44 -2.01 -28.63
N HIS A 983 -2.59 -2.61 -29.46
CA HIS A 983 -2.99 -3.12 -30.78
C HIS A 983 -4.12 -4.14 -30.65
N ASP A 984 -3.94 -5.19 -29.87
CA ASP A 984 -4.91 -6.28 -29.71
C ASP A 984 -6.20 -5.85 -28.97
N GLY A 985 -6.07 -4.94 -27.97
CA GLY A 985 -7.19 -4.59 -27.10
C GLY A 985 -7.98 -3.35 -27.54
N ALA A 986 -7.38 -2.43 -28.31
CA ALA A 986 -8.02 -1.20 -28.75
C ALA A 986 -8.05 -1.03 -30.27
N ALA A 987 -7.48 -1.96 -31.04
CA ALA A 987 -7.31 -1.86 -32.51
C ALA A 987 -6.64 -0.54 -32.92
N ARG A 988 -5.70 -0.03 -32.14
CA ARG A 988 -4.93 1.21 -32.38
C ARG A 988 -3.43 0.89 -32.42
N GLU A 989 -2.74 1.50 -33.36
CA GLU A 989 -1.28 1.40 -33.41
C GLU A 989 -0.64 2.34 -32.38
N ALA A 990 0.26 1.77 -31.57
CA ALA A 990 1.10 2.54 -30.66
C ALA A 990 2.54 2.57 -31.16
N VAL A 991 3.22 3.72 -31.03
CA VAL A 991 4.55 3.96 -31.60
C VAL A 991 5.57 4.14 -30.49
N HIS A 992 6.81 3.71 -30.73
CA HIS A 992 7.93 3.99 -29.84
C HIS A 992 8.35 5.47 -29.95
N VAL A 993 8.78 6.11 -28.85
CA VAL A 993 9.19 7.52 -28.80
C VAL A 993 10.26 7.86 -29.85
N ALA A 994 11.23 6.97 -30.09
CA ALA A 994 12.27 7.16 -31.08
C ALA A 994 11.71 7.32 -32.50
N ARG A 995 10.65 6.58 -32.86
CA ARG A 995 9.99 6.67 -34.16
C ARG A 995 9.26 7.99 -34.32
N VAL A 996 8.63 8.49 -33.27
CA VAL A 996 7.93 9.78 -33.29
C VAL A 996 8.94 10.91 -33.47
N LEU A 997 10.06 10.90 -32.75
CA LEU A 997 11.12 11.89 -32.91
C LEU A 997 11.77 11.80 -34.30
N ALA A 998 11.98 10.59 -34.85
CA ALA A 998 12.53 10.41 -36.17
C ALA A 998 11.60 10.96 -37.29
N GLN A 999 10.29 10.84 -37.11
CA GLN A 999 9.31 11.44 -38.05
C GLN A 999 9.32 12.97 -38.01
N ALA A 1000 9.69 13.54 -36.86
CA ALA A 1000 9.79 14.99 -36.67
C ALA A 1000 11.17 15.58 -37.11
N LEU A 1001 12.12 14.77 -37.60
CA LEU A 1001 13.40 15.28 -38.09
C LEU A 1001 13.20 16.20 -39.29
N ALA A 1002 13.84 17.40 -39.24
CA ALA A 1002 13.82 18.37 -40.30
C ALA A 1002 14.82 18.03 -41.43
#